data_3ccb3ffa3b2416e7cb02dfda0f6912b5
#
_entry.id   3ccb3ffa3b2416e7cb02dfda0f6912b5
#
_cell.length_a   1.000
_cell.length_b   1.000
_cell.length_c   1.000
_cell.angle_alpha   90.00
_cell.angle_beta   90.00
_cell.angle_gamma   90.00
#
_symmetry.space_group_name_H-M   'P 1'
#
loop_
_entity.id
_entity.type
_entity.pdbx_description
1 polymer ?
#
loop_
_entity_poly.entity_id
_entity_poly.type
_entity_poly.pdbx_seq_one_letter_code
_entity_poly.pdbx_strand_id
1 'polypeptide(L)'
;MSGRTRLLCACAAAGALSAVAFVVLSWLLVDWTDEGTDRYPGGTVVRDNAGNVLRVSLGAGEVDCRPYYTASADDWIVKAVVASEDGSFWTHHGVRPLSILRAACQNVFYRRRISGASTITMQAVRLISPHPKSLWWKWKEAVRALKMERAKPKEWILSQYLNRAPYGSNLVGIESAAQGWFGKGAKDLGLGEAAMLAGMVQAPSRFRPDRGYDRAIRRRDYVLGRMLELGLADARQVEGAKSVRPVVRRAPRPFACPHFCDWVVSTRQGDVSTALDADVQAVCERAVNGASEAGAYSSAAVVMRVSGGQVVAMAVSGDYFDPDGGQVNTALAPRPAGSTLKPFLTALAFERDVISPSDRLVDAPVSFQGYRPANFDGRYRGEVTVREALVQSLNVPFVLLLRELGVETFGHALRSLGFAHLGVTDEEAGLGMAIGNVEVSLLELTAAYAVLARGGTLPSGERMFSRGACYLVSDMLSGPERSSAAVGHVADVVLPRFAWKTGTSSAYRDAWTVAWNPDYVVGVWCGHKSGGFGDRTVVGAKAAAPVAWGIARQLYPRGDGPWYERPVDRICRRAGEGRPGCLFGAANVGLAILRPEDNATFCLVPGAVRQGVVCRVAGNPDDRRLWWFADGRPVGESVGASPFVADLTAGEHVISCVTAEGVSASVRVKMTVNESESGVGR
;
A
#
# COMPACT_ATOMS: atom_id res chain seq x y z
N MET A 1 -85.49 21.76 2.76
CA MET A 1 -84.54 20.62 3.01
C MET A 1 -84.88 20.01 4.37
N SER A 2 -85.15 18.72 4.40
CA SER A 2 -85.55 18.02 5.64
C SER A 2 -84.33 17.98 6.63
N GLY A 3 -84.66 17.88 7.95
CA GLY A 3 -83.56 17.84 8.97
C GLY A 3 -82.57 16.73 8.74
N ARG A 4 -82.98 15.60 8.14
CA ARG A 4 -82.09 14.50 7.70
C ARG A 4 -81.09 14.91 6.63
N THR A 5 -81.49 15.73 5.65
CA THR A 5 -80.60 16.21 4.58
C THR A 5 -79.57 17.20 5.12
N ARG A 6 -79.91 18.04 6.07
CA ARG A 6 -78.96 18.96 6.74
C ARG A 6 -77.94 18.20 7.58
N LEU A 7 -78.38 17.17 8.30
CA LEU A 7 -77.48 16.31 9.09
C LEU A 7 -76.47 15.53 8.19
N LEU A 8 -76.95 14.96 7.08
CA LEU A 8 -76.13 14.28 6.11
C LEU A 8 -75.09 15.22 5.46
N CYS A 9 -75.52 16.45 5.10
CA CYS A 9 -74.63 17.47 4.58
C CYS A 9 -73.60 17.92 5.63
N ALA A 10 -73.96 18.07 6.90
CA ALA A 10 -73.04 18.42 7.98
C ALA A 10 -72.08 17.32 8.29
N CYS A 11 -72.49 16.04 8.30
CA CYS A 11 -71.57 14.89 8.45
C CYS A 11 -70.63 14.75 7.26
N ALA A 12 -71.06 14.97 6.03
CA ALA A 12 -70.19 14.96 4.84
C ALA A 12 -69.14 16.09 4.88
N ALA A 13 -69.57 17.31 5.29
CA ALA A 13 -68.69 18.47 5.44
C ALA A 13 -67.65 18.26 6.57
N ALA A 14 -68.06 17.72 7.72
CA ALA A 14 -67.10 17.35 8.80
C ALA A 14 -66.13 16.26 8.39
N GLY A 15 -66.59 15.25 7.65
CA GLY A 15 -65.71 14.19 7.08
C GLY A 15 -64.75 14.78 6.10
N ALA A 16 -65.16 15.68 5.21
CA ALA A 16 -64.23 16.35 4.25
C ALA A 16 -63.21 17.24 4.97
N LEU A 17 -63.64 18.01 5.99
CA LEU A 17 -62.71 18.81 6.80
C LEU A 17 -61.68 17.95 7.54
N SER A 18 -62.13 16.83 8.13
CA SER A 18 -61.22 15.88 8.81
C SER A 18 -60.20 15.23 7.85
N ALA A 19 -60.67 14.90 6.62
CA ALA A 19 -59.75 14.37 5.58
C ALA A 19 -58.74 15.41 5.14
N VAL A 20 -59.13 16.66 4.94
CA VAL A 20 -58.21 17.77 4.60
C VAL A 20 -57.21 18.00 5.74
N ALA A 21 -57.69 18.07 6.99
CA ALA A 21 -56.83 18.24 8.17
C ALA A 21 -55.81 17.08 8.28
N PHE A 22 -56.25 15.85 8.05
CA PHE A 22 -55.35 14.68 8.04
C PHE A 22 -54.27 14.78 6.95
N VAL A 23 -54.61 15.20 5.74
CA VAL A 23 -53.64 15.39 4.65
C VAL A 23 -52.65 16.50 4.99
N VAL A 24 -53.15 17.66 5.48
CA VAL A 24 -52.30 18.78 5.89
C VAL A 24 -51.35 18.37 7.02
N LEU A 25 -51.87 17.72 8.06
CA LEU A 25 -51.10 17.26 9.20
C LEU A 25 -50.06 16.22 8.76
N SER A 26 -50.43 15.28 7.90
CA SER A 26 -49.52 14.31 7.32
C SER A 26 -48.41 14.98 6.52
N TRP A 27 -48.75 16.03 5.75
CA TRP A 27 -47.76 16.81 5.02
C TRP A 27 -46.77 17.52 5.95
N LEU A 28 -47.22 18.04 7.08
CA LEU A 28 -46.37 18.73 8.05
C LEU A 28 -45.51 17.77 8.88
N LEU A 29 -46.04 16.59 9.26
CA LEU A 29 -45.39 15.67 10.19
C LEU A 29 -44.55 14.57 9.53
N VAL A 30 -44.77 14.25 8.25
CA VAL A 30 -44.02 13.21 7.53
C VAL A 30 -42.93 13.87 6.71
N ASP A 31 -41.73 13.92 7.23
CA ASP A 31 -40.61 14.51 6.53
C ASP A 31 -39.97 13.60 5.49
N TRP A 32 -39.42 14.24 4.46
CA TRP A 32 -38.46 13.69 3.51
C TRP A 32 -37.15 14.39 3.73
N THR A 33 -36.09 13.61 3.92
CA THR A 33 -34.69 14.08 4.00
C THR A 33 -33.85 13.32 2.99
N ASP A 34 -32.73 13.91 2.59
CA ASP A 34 -31.75 13.23 1.71
C ASP A 34 -30.95 12.17 2.46
N GLU A 35 -31.20 11.94 3.75
CA GLU A 35 -30.53 10.96 4.56
C GLU A 35 -30.65 9.55 3.97
N GLY A 36 -29.53 8.85 3.79
CA GLY A 36 -29.46 7.51 3.23
C GLY A 36 -29.50 7.44 1.70
N THR A 37 -29.64 8.58 0.99
CA THR A 37 -29.64 8.58 -0.48
C THR A 37 -28.26 8.28 -1.08
N ASP A 38 -27.21 8.53 -0.34
CA ASP A 38 -25.81 8.23 -0.65
C ASP A 38 -25.35 6.85 -0.14
N ARG A 39 -26.14 6.21 0.72
CA ARG A 39 -25.85 4.89 1.30
C ARG A 39 -26.43 3.77 0.44
N TYR A 40 -25.60 2.90 -0.04
CA TYR A 40 -25.99 1.72 -0.80
C TYR A 40 -25.59 0.44 -0.05
N PRO A 41 -26.31 -0.68 -0.25
CA PRO A 41 -26.05 -1.93 0.48
C PRO A 41 -24.78 -2.66 -0.01
N GLY A 42 -24.05 -2.11 -0.96
CA GLY A 42 -22.84 -2.71 -1.55
C GLY A 42 -21.61 -2.57 -0.69
N GLY A 43 -20.59 -3.31 -1.07
CA GLY A 43 -19.23 -3.15 -0.57
C GLY A 43 -18.43 -2.13 -1.39
N THR A 44 -17.11 -2.23 -1.29
CA THR A 44 -16.19 -1.35 -2.01
C THR A 44 -15.90 -1.92 -3.40
N VAL A 45 -15.87 -1.05 -4.40
CA VAL A 45 -15.33 -1.34 -5.74
C VAL A 45 -13.99 -0.66 -5.87
N VAL A 46 -12.97 -1.42 -6.22
CA VAL A 46 -11.61 -0.93 -6.40
C VAL A 46 -11.30 -0.88 -7.90
N ARG A 47 -10.84 0.30 -8.36
CA ARG A 47 -10.45 0.51 -9.77
C ARG A 47 -8.97 0.88 -9.86
N ASP A 48 -8.35 0.51 -10.98
CA ASP A 48 -7.00 0.96 -11.36
C ASP A 48 -7.02 2.42 -11.87
N ASN A 49 -5.87 2.90 -12.32
CA ASN A 49 -5.70 4.25 -12.87
C ASN A 49 -6.38 4.47 -14.22
N ALA A 50 -6.68 3.40 -14.95
CA ALA A 50 -7.41 3.42 -16.22
C ALA A 50 -8.94 3.26 -16.03
N GLY A 51 -9.42 3.08 -14.78
CA GLY A 51 -10.82 2.89 -14.45
C GLY A 51 -11.32 1.44 -14.53
N ASN A 52 -10.45 0.47 -14.83
CA ASN A 52 -10.82 -0.94 -14.82
C ASN A 52 -11.12 -1.43 -13.41
N VAL A 53 -12.14 -2.27 -13.27
CA VAL A 53 -12.51 -2.85 -11.97
C VAL A 53 -11.57 -3.99 -11.60
N LEU A 54 -10.83 -3.81 -10.52
CA LEU A 54 -9.92 -4.82 -9.95
C LEU A 54 -10.65 -5.78 -9.01
N ARG A 55 -11.50 -5.24 -8.15
CA ARG A 55 -12.22 -5.98 -7.12
C ARG A 55 -13.59 -5.39 -6.84
N VAL A 56 -14.54 -6.25 -6.55
CA VAL A 56 -15.85 -5.89 -5.98
C VAL A 56 -15.99 -6.66 -4.68
N SER A 57 -15.92 -5.97 -3.55
CA SER A 57 -16.22 -6.57 -2.26
C SER A 57 -17.73 -6.64 -2.08
N LEU A 58 -18.20 -7.63 -1.30
CA LEU A 58 -19.61 -7.73 -0.96
C LEU A 58 -19.95 -6.80 0.20
N GLY A 59 -21.13 -6.22 0.16
CA GLY A 59 -21.69 -5.48 1.27
C GLY A 59 -22.29 -6.38 2.34
N ALA A 60 -22.92 -5.77 3.34
CA ALA A 60 -23.63 -6.48 4.41
C ALA A 60 -24.64 -7.47 3.82
N GLY A 61 -24.66 -8.72 4.33
CA GLY A 61 -25.51 -9.79 3.82
C GLY A 61 -25.04 -10.36 2.47
N GLU A 62 -23.78 -10.24 2.16
CA GLU A 62 -23.15 -10.75 0.92
C GLU A 62 -23.72 -10.16 -0.37
N VAL A 63 -24.17 -8.90 -0.32
CA VAL A 63 -24.81 -8.21 -1.44
C VAL A 63 -23.74 -7.65 -2.40
N ASP A 64 -23.87 -7.96 -3.70
CA ASP A 64 -23.14 -7.28 -4.78
C ASP A 64 -23.97 -6.11 -5.27
N CYS A 65 -23.59 -4.88 -4.90
CA CYS A 65 -24.26 -3.66 -5.31
C CYS A 65 -23.21 -2.65 -5.83
N ARG A 66 -23.39 -2.24 -7.08
CA ARG A 66 -22.57 -1.25 -7.79
C ARG A 66 -23.43 -0.05 -8.16
N PRO A 67 -23.51 0.98 -7.32
CA PRO A 67 -24.51 2.05 -7.46
C PRO A 67 -24.05 3.19 -8.39
N TYR A 68 -23.49 2.87 -9.56
CA TYR A 68 -22.87 3.86 -10.46
C TYR A 68 -23.72 4.24 -11.65
N TYR A 69 -24.92 3.68 -11.76
CA TYR A 69 -25.79 3.97 -12.89
C TYR A 69 -26.50 5.31 -12.70
N THR A 70 -26.32 6.19 -13.70
CA THR A 70 -27.09 7.43 -13.84
C THR A 70 -28.12 7.22 -14.93
N ALA A 71 -29.42 7.31 -14.58
CA ALA A 71 -30.51 7.05 -15.50
C ALA A 71 -30.66 8.17 -16.56
N SER A 72 -30.85 7.76 -17.81
CA SER A 72 -31.27 8.61 -18.91
C SER A 72 -32.61 8.11 -19.47
N ALA A 73 -33.49 9.01 -19.87
CA ALA A 73 -34.78 8.65 -20.47
C ALA A 73 -34.64 7.81 -21.76
N ASP A 74 -33.50 7.91 -22.43
CA ASP A 74 -33.21 7.20 -23.67
C ASP A 74 -32.70 5.76 -23.47
N ASP A 75 -32.23 5.44 -22.28
CA ASP A 75 -31.70 4.11 -21.96
C ASP A 75 -32.78 3.04 -22.06
N TRP A 76 -32.51 1.91 -22.71
CA TRP A 76 -33.44 0.80 -22.83
C TRP A 76 -33.93 0.28 -21.50
N ILE A 77 -33.06 0.25 -20.48
CA ILE A 77 -33.47 -0.22 -19.13
C ILE A 77 -34.46 0.72 -18.46
N VAL A 78 -34.30 2.04 -18.64
CA VAL A 78 -35.24 3.04 -18.12
C VAL A 78 -36.61 2.88 -18.79
N LYS A 79 -36.65 2.79 -20.14
CA LYS A 79 -37.87 2.55 -20.90
C LYS A 79 -38.57 1.24 -20.49
N ALA A 80 -37.80 0.16 -20.31
CA ALA A 80 -38.32 -1.15 -19.91
C ALA A 80 -38.89 -1.15 -18.47
N VAL A 81 -38.20 -0.50 -17.53
CA VAL A 81 -38.65 -0.41 -16.13
C VAL A 81 -39.90 0.49 -16.01
N VAL A 82 -39.90 1.60 -16.71
CA VAL A 82 -41.10 2.47 -16.78
C VAL A 82 -42.29 1.69 -17.35
N ALA A 83 -42.11 0.95 -18.46
CA ALA A 83 -43.17 0.13 -19.04
C ALA A 83 -43.67 -0.98 -18.11
N SER A 84 -42.78 -1.60 -17.36
CA SER A 84 -43.09 -2.72 -16.47
C SER A 84 -43.72 -2.30 -15.16
N GLU A 85 -43.23 -1.22 -14.53
CA GLU A 85 -43.56 -0.83 -13.15
C GLU A 85 -44.51 0.39 -13.06
N ASP A 86 -44.34 1.36 -13.96
CA ASP A 86 -45.05 2.64 -13.85
C ASP A 86 -45.16 3.39 -15.18
N GLY A 87 -46.00 2.92 -16.10
CA GLY A 87 -46.13 3.43 -17.47
C GLY A 87 -46.45 4.94 -17.61
N SER A 88 -46.80 5.61 -16.55
CA SER A 88 -47.03 7.06 -16.53
C SER A 88 -46.04 7.80 -15.61
N PHE A 89 -44.88 7.22 -15.33
CA PHE A 89 -43.89 7.78 -14.41
C PHE A 89 -43.56 9.24 -14.72
N TRP A 90 -43.39 9.59 -15.99
CA TRP A 90 -42.99 10.93 -16.42
C TRP A 90 -44.05 12.01 -16.23
N THR A 91 -45.36 11.61 -16.05
CA THR A 91 -46.49 12.54 -16.04
C THR A 91 -47.15 12.77 -14.67
N HIS A 92 -46.90 11.86 -13.71
CA HIS A 92 -47.47 12.06 -12.35
C HIS A 92 -46.42 12.64 -11.36
N HIS A 93 -46.88 13.10 -10.19
CA HIS A 93 -46.09 13.72 -9.15
C HIS A 93 -45.89 12.80 -7.91
N GLY A 94 -45.39 11.57 -8.11
CA GLY A 94 -45.02 10.65 -7.03
C GLY A 94 -46.06 9.62 -6.66
N VAL A 95 -47.34 9.91 -6.78
CA VAL A 95 -48.45 8.98 -6.51
C VAL A 95 -49.51 9.07 -7.62
N ARG A 96 -50.28 8.00 -7.78
CA ARG A 96 -51.42 7.91 -8.74
C ARG A 96 -52.70 7.63 -7.98
N PRO A 97 -53.48 8.67 -7.55
CA PRO A 97 -54.67 8.50 -6.73
C PRO A 97 -55.73 7.56 -7.35
N LEU A 98 -55.99 7.72 -8.66
CA LEU A 98 -56.94 6.85 -9.39
C LEU A 98 -56.48 5.38 -9.44
N SER A 99 -55.18 5.12 -9.54
CA SER A 99 -54.63 3.75 -9.51
C SER A 99 -54.74 3.15 -8.09
N ILE A 100 -54.59 3.96 -7.06
CA ILE A 100 -54.77 3.53 -5.65
C ILE A 100 -56.25 3.14 -5.44
N LEU A 101 -57.18 3.98 -5.86
CA LEU A 101 -58.63 3.71 -5.75
C LEU A 101 -59.00 2.44 -6.53
N ARG A 102 -58.59 2.32 -7.79
CA ARG A 102 -58.82 1.13 -8.61
C ARG A 102 -58.29 -0.14 -7.94
N ALA A 103 -57.03 -0.11 -7.44
CA ALA A 103 -56.43 -1.25 -6.78
C ALA A 103 -57.15 -1.61 -5.48
N ALA A 104 -57.61 -0.64 -4.71
CA ALA A 104 -58.41 -0.88 -3.51
C ALA A 104 -59.74 -1.56 -3.85
N CYS A 105 -60.49 -1.07 -4.84
CA CYS A 105 -61.71 -1.68 -5.30
C CYS A 105 -61.51 -3.12 -5.81
N GLN A 106 -60.50 -3.35 -6.65
CA GLN A 106 -60.19 -4.69 -7.16
C GLN A 106 -59.79 -5.65 -6.04
N ASN A 107 -58.94 -5.26 -5.11
CA ASN A 107 -58.51 -6.12 -4.02
C ASN A 107 -59.64 -6.47 -3.05
N VAL A 108 -60.58 -5.56 -2.80
CA VAL A 108 -61.77 -5.82 -2.01
C VAL A 108 -62.75 -6.75 -2.75
N PHE A 109 -63.02 -6.48 -4.03
CA PHE A 109 -63.95 -7.27 -4.83
C PHE A 109 -63.50 -8.72 -4.97
N TYR A 110 -62.21 -8.94 -5.28
CA TYR A 110 -61.65 -10.29 -5.47
C TYR A 110 -61.15 -10.92 -4.17
N ARG A 111 -61.25 -10.27 -3.02
CA ARG A 111 -60.76 -10.74 -1.69
C ARG A 111 -59.33 -11.26 -1.72
N ARG A 112 -58.53 -10.82 -2.67
CA ARG A 112 -57.10 -11.18 -2.83
C ARG A 112 -56.34 -10.01 -3.47
N ARG A 113 -55.03 -9.99 -3.23
CA ARG A 113 -54.16 -8.93 -3.76
C ARG A 113 -53.91 -9.17 -5.26
N ILE A 114 -54.68 -8.51 -6.15
CA ILE A 114 -54.55 -8.66 -7.61
C ILE A 114 -53.74 -7.55 -8.22
N SER A 115 -53.89 -6.31 -7.71
CA SER A 115 -53.25 -5.13 -8.30
C SER A 115 -52.46 -4.35 -7.27
N GLY A 116 -51.27 -3.86 -7.67
CA GLY A 116 -50.45 -2.92 -6.90
C GLY A 116 -50.62 -1.50 -7.51
N ALA A 117 -50.66 -0.50 -6.63
CA ALA A 117 -50.75 0.92 -7.03
C ALA A 117 -49.51 1.70 -6.68
N SER A 118 -48.39 1.03 -6.40
CA SER A 118 -47.12 1.69 -6.04
C SER A 118 -46.40 2.20 -7.28
N THR A 119 -46.05 3.45 -7.29
CA THR A 119 -45.23 4.09 -8.32
C THR A 119 -43.74 3.75 -8.12
N ILE A 120 -42.93 4.02 -9.13
CA ILE A 120 -41.46 3.91 -9.03
C ILE A 120 -40.95 4.81 -7.89
N THR A 121 -41.49 6.03 -7.73
CA THR A 121 -41.12 6.95 -6.66
C THR A 121 -41.39 6.39 -5.27
N MET A 122 -42.58 5.79 -5.08
CA MET A 122 -42.89 5.11 -3.82
C MET A 122 -41.96 3.93 -3.54
N GLN A 123 -41.60 3.18 -4.57
CA GLN A 123 -40.66 2.09 -4.43
C GLN A 123 -39.23 2.59 -4.11
N ALA A 124 -38.77 3.69 -4.73
CA ALA A 124 -37.52 4.34 -4.41
C ALA A 124 -37.45 4.78 -2.94
N VAL A 125 -38.48 5.44 -2.43
CA VAL A 125 -38.62 5.81 -1.00
C VAL A 125 -38.41 4.58 -0.10
N ARG A 126 -39.13 3.49 -0.40
CA ARG A 126 -39.02 2.25 0.39
C ARG A 126 -37.62 1.60 0.31
N LEU A 127 -36.95 1.68 -0.82
CA LEU A 127 -35.60 1.13 -0.99
C LEU A 127 -34.53 1.97 -0.30
N ILE A 128 -34.70 3.29 -0.24
CA ILE A 128 -33.83 4.21 0.50
C ILE A 128 -34.02 4.06 2.01
N SER A 129 -35.28 3.97 2.47
CA SER A 129 -35.63 3.87 3.89
C SER A 129 -36.55 2.66 4.10
N PRO A 130 -35.99 1.44 4.24
CA PRO A 130 -36.78 0.23 4.47
C PRO A 130 -37.63 0.31 5.72
N HIS A 131 -38.87 -0.19 5.62
CA HIS A 131 -39.83 -0.12 6.72
C HIS A 131 -40.80 -1.32 6.70
N PRO A 132 -41.51 -1.62 7.81
CA PRO A 132 -42.48 -2.70 7.89
C PRO A 132 -43.65 -2.51 6.90
N LYS A 133 -44.23 -3.64 6.46
CA LYS A 133 -45.41 -3.64 5.55
C LYS A 133 -46.67 -3.38 6.35
N SER A 134 -47.14 -2.11 6.44
CA SER A 134 -48.41 -1.73 7.03
C SER A 134 -49.09 -0.60 6.22
N LEU A 135 -50.38 -0.40 6.41
CA LEU A 135 -51.12 0.69 5.75
C LEU A 135 -50.56 2.08 6.17
N TRP A 136 -50.18 2.21 7.43
CA TRP A 136 -49.58 3.44 7.94
C TRP A 136 -48.26 3.78 7.26
N TRP A 137 -47.39 2.81 7.11
CA TRP A 137 -46.13 2.99 6.40
C TRP A 137 -46.34 3.22 4.90
N LYS A 138 -47.38 2.61 4.32
CA LYS A 138 -47.77 2.85 2.92
C LYS A 138 -48.27 4.28 2.71
N TRP A 139 -48.97 4.84 3.69
CA TRP A 139 -49.33 6.25 3.68
C TRP A 139 -48.11 7.17 3.77
N LYS A 140 -47.22 6.93 4.73
CA LYS A 140 -45.95 7.68 4.84
C LYS A 140 -45.13 7.60 3.56
N GLU A 141 -45.04 6.43 2.93
CA GLU A 141 -44.35 6.21 1.64
C GLU A 141 -44.97 7.13 0.55
N ALA A 142 -46.29 7.25 0.49
CA ALA A 142 -46.94 8.10 -0.47
C ALA A 142 -46.66 9.61 -0.24
N VAL A 143 -46.71 10.07 1.03
CA VAL A 143 -46.39 11.47 1.37
C VAL A 143 -44.93 11.78 1.07
N ARG A 144 -44.00 10.87 1.43
CA ARG A 144 -42.58 11.01 1.12
C ARG A 144 -42.32 11.03 -0.38
N ALA A 145 -43.02 10.21 -1.16
CA ALA A 145 -42.93 10.21 -2.62
C ALA A 145 -43.34 11.54 -3.25
N LEU A 146 -44.40 12.16 -2.74
CA LEU A 146 -44.83 13.50 -3.17
C LEU A 146 -43.77 14.58 -2.84
N LYS A 147 -43.16 14.50 -1.67
CA LYS A 147 -42.08 15.42 -1.25
C LYS A 147 -40.81 15.21 -2.05
N MET A 148 -40.40 13.94 -2.31
CA MET A 148 -39.27 13.60 -3.12
C MET A 148 -39.38 14.15 -4.55
N GLU A 149 -40.54 14.02 -5.17
CA GLU A 149 -40.83 14.55 -6.52
C GLU A 149 -40.74 16.07 -6.62
N ARG A 150 -41.00 16.78 -5.50
CA ARG A 150 -40.81 18.23 -5.44
C ARG A 150 -39.33 18.64 -5.30
N ALA A 151 -38.55 17.79 -4.65
CA ALA A 151 -37.15 18.08 -4.30
C ALA A 151 -36.15 17.58 -5.35
N LYS A 152 -36.48 16.54 -6.13
CA LYS A 152 -35.54 15.86 -7.03
C LYS A 152 -36.14 15.62 -8.42
N PRO A 153 -35.32 15.68 -9.48
CA PRO A 153 -35.77 15.38 -10.84
C PRO A 153 -36.07 13.89 -11.02
N LYS A 154 -36.86 13.58 -12.03
CA LYS A 154 -37.29 12.20 -12.37
C LYS A 154 -36.12 11.24 -12.61
N GLU A 155 -35.11 11.70 -13.33
CA GLU A 155 -33.89 10.91 -13.65
C GLU A 155 -33.14 10.55 -12.36
N TRP A 156 -33.07 11.45 -11.40
CA TRP A 156 -32.45 11.15 -10.11
C TRP A 156 -33.25 10.08 -9.34
N ILE A 157 -34.57 10.17 -9.34
CA ILE A 157 -35.45 9.19 -8.68
C ILE A 157 -35.28 7.81 -9.32
N LEU A 158 -35.24 7.75 -10.66
CA LEU A 158 -34.95 6.52 -11.39
C LEU A 158 -33.58 5.94 -11.07
N SER A 159 -32.55 6.79 -11.00
CA SER A 159 -31.20 6.37 -10.62
C SER A 159 -31.20 5.74 -9.23
N GLN A 160 -31.90 6.37 -8.26
CA GLN A 160 -32.03 5.82 -6.90
C GLN A 160 -32.76 4.47 -6.88
N TYR A 161 -33.83 4.33 -7.67
CA TYR A 161 -34.56 3.08 -7.78
C TYR A 161 -33.72 1.98 -8.43
N LEU A 162 -33.13 2.25 -9.60
CA LEU A 162 -32.38 1.28 -10.38
C LEU A 162 -31.12 0.80 -9.66
N ASN A 163 -30.45 1.67 -8.90
CA ASN A 163 -29.27 1.31 -8.12
C ASN A 163 -29.57 0.52 -6.84
N ARG A 164 -30.86 0.41 -6.43
CA ARG A 164 -31.26 -0.32 -5.20
C ARG A 164 -32.20 -1.49 -5.45
N ALA A 165 -32.78 -1.59 -6.63
CA ALA A 165 -33.70 -2.68 -6.95
C ALA A 165 -32.97 -4.04 -6.95
N PRO A 166 -33.60 -5.11 -6.39
CA PRO A 166 -33.01 -6.46 -6.42
C PRO A 166 -33.27 -7.14 -7.76
N TYR A 167 -32.23 -7.81 -8.28
CA TYR A 167 -32.27 -8.53 -9.57
C TYR A 167 -32.01 -10.03 -9.43
N GLY A 168 -32.29 -10.60 -8.25
CA GLY A 168 -32.11 -12.02 -7.96
C GLY A 168 -30.65 -12.41 -7.65
N SER A 169 -30.47 -13.61 -7.08
CA SER A 169 -29.23 -13.99 -6.43
C SER A 169 -28.89 -12.99 -5.32
N ASN A 170 -27.66 -12.50 -5.26
CA ASN A 170 -27.24 -11.43 -4.37
C ASN A 170 -26.97 -10.11 -5.14
N LEU A 171 -27.54 -9.98 -6.35
CA LEU A 171 -27.37 -8.78 -7.20
C LEU A 171 -28.40 -7.71 -6.84
N VAL A 172 -27.93 -6.57 -6.41
CA VAL A 172 -28.69 -5.36 -6.13
C VAL A 172 -28.15 -4.23 -6.98
N GLY A 173 -29.05 -3.48 -7.60
CA GLY A 173 -28.69 -2.45 -8.56
C GLY A 173 -28.49 -2.97 -9.98
N ILE A 174 -28.85 -2.11 -10.92
CA ILE A 174 -28.88 -2.47 -12.35
C ILE A 174 -27.49 -2.75 -12.92
N GLU A 175 -26.47 -2.01 -12.46
CA GLU A 175 -25.10 -2.23 -12.91
C GLU A 175 -24.59 -3.63 -12.47
N SER A 176 -24.83 -4.02 -11.22
CA SER A 176 -24.52 -5.36 -10.74
C SER A 176 -25.28 -6.44 -11.49
N ALA A 177 -26.53 -6.17 -11.83
CA ALA A 177 -27.37 -7.11 -12.59
C ALA A 177 -26.90 -7.27 -14.03
N ALA A 178 -26.58 -6.19 -14.72
CA ALA A 178 -26.08 -6.19 -16.08
C ALA A 178 -24.72 -6.92 -16.19
N GLN A 179 -23.81 -6.59 -15.29
CA GLN A 179 -22.51 -7.27 -15.20
C GLN A 179 -22.67 -8.74 -14.81
N GLY A 180 -23.48 -9.03 -13.79
CA GLY A 180 -23.64 -10.39 -13.27
C GLY A 180 -24.35 -11.36 -14.20
N TRP A 181 -25.34 -10.89 -14.97
CA TRP A 181 -26.12 -11.74 -15.89
C TRP A 181 -25.65 -11.73 -17.32
N PHE A 182 -25.07 -10.61 -17.81
CA PHE A 182 -24.68 -10.42 -19.21
C PHE A 182 -23.22 -10.06 -19.42
N GLY A 183 -22.46 -9.73 -18.36
CA GLY A 183 -21.04 -9.34 -18.45
C GLY A 183 -20.81 -7.98 -19.12
N LYS A 184 -21.80 -7.07 -19.08
CA LYS A 184 -21.73 -5.71 -19.69
C LYS A 184 -22.24 -4.65 -18.74
N GLY A 185 -21.94 -3.37 -19.05
CA GLY A 185 -22.47 -2.22 -18.35
C GLY A 185 -23.99 -2.07 -18.54
N ALA A 186 -24.67 -1.44 -17.60
CA ALA A 186 -26.12 -1.22 -17.69
C ALA A 186 -26.49 -0.37 -18.91
N LYS A 187 -25.65 0.56 -19.34
CA LYS A 187 -25.85 1.40 -20.53
C LYS A 187 -25.71 0.63 -21.86
N ASP A 188 -24.98 -0.50 -21.83
CA ASP A 188 -24.71 -1.32 -23.01
C ASP A 188 -25.76 -2.44 -23.22
N LEU A 189 -26.79 -2.46 -22.39
CA LEU A 189 -27.88 -3.43 -22.46
C LEU A 189 -28.68 -3.24 -23.76
N GLY A 190 -28.81 -4.29 -24.53
CA GLY A 190 -29.77 -4.33 -25.65
C GLY A 190 -31.21 -4.37 -25.13
N LEU A 191 -32.18 -4.05 -26.03
CA LEU A 191 -33.61 -3.98 -25.70
C LEU A 191 -34.13 -5.28 -25.04
N GLY A 192 -33.76 -6.45 -25.55
CA GLY A 192 -34.19 -7.75 -25.00
C GLY A 192 -33.60 -8.04 -23.62
N GLU A 193 -32.34 -7.65 -23.38
CA GLU A 193 -31.66 -7.80 -22.07
C GLU A 193 -32.26 -6.85 -21.04
N ALA A 194 -32.46 -5.58 -21.41
CA ALA A 194 -33.10 -4.57 -20.58
C ALA A 194 -34.53 -4.98 -20.16
N ALA A 195 -35.34 -5.47 -21.11
CA ALA A 195 -36.67 -5.98 -20.82
C ALA A 195 -36.66 -7.21 -19.89
N MET A 196 -35.66 -8.08 -20.01
CA MET A 196 -35.49 -9.23 -19.12
C MET A 196 -35.21 -8.76 -17.70
N LEU A 197 -34.24 -7.86 -17.50
CA LEU A 197 -33.91 -7.33 -16.17
C LEU A 197 -35.07 -6.54 -15.55
N ALA A 198 -35.73 -5.68 -16.32
CA ALA A 198 -36.93 -4.97 -15.86
C ALA A 198 -38.03 -5.93 -15.40
N GLY A 199 -38.20 -7.05 -16.11
CA GLY A 199 -39.14 -8.09 -15.73
C GLY A 199 -38.81 -8.81 -14.43
N MET A 200 -37.55 -8.90 -14.08
CA MET A 200 -37.08 -9.60 -12.87
C MET A 200 -37.43 -8.86 -11.58
N VAL A 201 -37.46 -7.52 -11.58
CA VAL A 201 -37.63 -6.71 -10.36
C VAL A 201 -38.94 -7.06 -9.62
N GLN A 202 -40.00 -7.43 -10.34
CA GLN A 202 -41.29 -7.79 -9.75
C GLN A 202 -41.23 -9.00 -8.81
N ALA A 203 -40.43 -10.02 -9.19
CA ALA A 203 -40.24 -11.23 -8.40
C ALA A 203 -38.84 -11.81 -8.67
N PRO A 204 -37.78 -11.21 -8.08
CA PRO A 204 -36.41 -11.49 -8.43
C PRO A 204 -36.01 -12.97 -8.31
N SER A 205 -36.48 -13.66 -7.28
CA SER A 205 -36.17 -15.09 -7.08
C SER A 205 -36.91 -15.98 -8.10
N ARG A 206 -38.10 -15.58 -8.57
CA ARG A 206 -38.94 -16.37 -9.50
C ARG A 206 -38.50 -16.25 -10.94
N PHE A 207 -38.04 -15.06 -11.36
CA PHE A 207 -37.67 -14.76 -12.74
C PHE A 207 -36.17 -14.80 -13.01
N ARG A 208 -35.41 -15.44 -12.11
CA ARG A 208 -33.98 -15.70 -12.32
C ARG A 208 -33.77 -16.56 -13.57
N PRO A 209 -32.96 -16.11 -14.55
CA PRO A 209 -32.79 -16.85 -15.80
C PRO A 209 -31.96 -18.13 -15.62
N ASP A 210 -31.08 -18.22 -14.63
CA ASP A 210 -30.30 -19.41 -14.30
C ASP A 210 -31.13 -20.55 -13.69
N ARG A 211 -32.31 -20.26 -13.11
CA ARG A 211 -33.22 -21.25 -12.51
C ARG A 211 -34.52 -21.48 -13.28
N GLY A 212 -34.77 -20.67 -14.29
CA GLY A 212 -36.03 -20.76 -15.03
C GLY A 212 -36.02 -19.88 -16.28
N TYR A 213 -35.15 -20.18 -17.22
CA TYR A 213 -34.91 -19.35 -18.39
C TYR A 213 -36.19 -19.04 -19.18
N ASP A 214 -37.05 -20.04 -19.47
CA ASP A 214 -38.29 -19.84 -20.22
C ASP A 214 -39.31 -18.95 -19.46
N ARG A 215 -39.28 -18.97 -18.12
CA ARG A 215 -40.13 -18.05 -17.33
C ARG A 215 -39.59 -16.61 -17.44
N ALA A 216 -38.28 -16.45 -17.46
CA ALA A 216 -37.64 -15.15 -17.64
C ALA A 216 -37.94 -14.62 -19.07
N ILE A 217 -37.90 -15.45 -20.12
CA ILE A 217 -38.25 -15.11 -21.49
C ILE A 217 -39.71 -14.67 -21.58
N ARG A 218 -40.67 -15.44 -21.03
CA ARG A 218 -42.09 -15.04 -21.05
C ARG A 218 -42.33 -13.72 -20.37
N ARG A 219 -41.59 -13.45 -19.26
CA ARG A 219 -41.70 -12.17 -18.55
C ARG A 219 -41.06 -11.02 -19.35
N ARG A 220 -39.92 -11.26 -20.03
CA ARG A 220 -39.31 -10.33 -20.98
C ARG A 220 -40.31 -9.95 -22.09
N ASP A 221 -40.92 -10.93 -22.70
CA ASP A 221 -41.85 -10.73 -23.82
C ASP A 221 -43.10 -9.92 -23.40
N TYR A 222 -43.58 -10.13 -22.15
CA TYR A 222 -44.58 -9.26 -21.54
C TYR A 222 -44.13 -7.80 -21.42
N VAL A 223 -42.89 -7.57 -20.95
CA VAL A 223 -42.32 -6.21 -20.84
C VAL A 223 -42.17 -5.57 -22.21
N LEU A 224 -41.67 -6.30 -23.21
CA LEU A 224 -41.56 -5.83 -24.58
C LEU A 224 -42.94 -5.46 -25.18
N GLY A 225 -44.00 -6.26 -24.92
CA GLY A 225 -45.35 -5.93 -25.30
C GLY A 225 -45.83 -4.63 -24.65
N ARG A 226 -45.55 -4.43 -23.37
CA ARG A 226 -45.88 -3.18 -22.68
C ARG A 226 -45.14 -1.95 -23.21
N MET A 227 -43.85 -2.14 -23.64
CA MET A 227 -43.09 -1.06 -24.26
C MET A 227 -43.70 -0.64 -25.59
N LEU A 228 -44.19 -1.62 -26.40
CA LEU A 228 -44.89 -1.36 -27.65
C LEU A 228 -46.21 -0.61 -27.41
N GLU A 229 -47.05 -1.07 -26.44
CA GLU A 229 -48.29 -0.43 -26.09
C GLU A 229 -48.14 1.04 -25.62
N LEU A 230 -47.01 1.35 -24.99
CA LEU A 230 -46.70 2.70 -24.49
C LEU A 230 -45.91 3.56 -25.50
N GLY A 231 -45.61 3.04 -26.68
CA GLY A 231 -44.86 3.75 -27.71
C GLY A 231 -43.37 3.97 -27.34
N LEU A 232 -42.81 3.20 -26.37
CA LEU A 232 -41.43 3.29 -25.91
C LEU A 232 -40.46 2.48 -26.78
N ALA A 233 -40.99 1.59 -27.62
CA ALA A 233 -40.28 0.85 -28.68
C ALA A 233 -41.25 0.59 -29.83
N ASP A 234 -40.76 0.55 -31.06
CA ASP A 234 -41.56 0.23 -32.24
C ASP A 234 -41.72 -1.30 -32.45
N ALA A 235 -42.67 -1.68 -33.34
CA ALA A 235 -42.98 -3.09 -33.59
C ALA A 235 -41.79 -3.88 -34.13
N ARG A 236 -40.93 -3.26 -34.97
CA ARG A 236 -39.75 -3.90 -35.56
C ARG A 236 -38.69 -4.16 -34.48
N GLN A 237 -38.47 -3.20 -33.61
CA GLN A 237 -37.55 -3.32 -32.46
C GLN A 237 -37.98 -4.43 -31.51
N VAL A 238 -39.28 -4.47 -31.18
CA VAL A 238 -39.85 -5.48 -30.27
C VAL A 238 -39.78 -6.88 -30.87
N GLU A 239 -40.09 -7.05 -32.16
CA GLU A 239 -40.04 -8.34 -32.83
C GLU A 239 -38.56 -8.82 -32.95
N GLY A 240 -37.64 -7.92 -33.31
CA GLY A 240 -36.21 -8.21 -33.32
C GLY A 240 -35.70 -8.63 -31.95
N ALA A 241 -36.15 -7.96 -30.86
CA ALA A 241 -35.75 -8.32 -29.49
C ALA A 241 -36.35 -9.67 -29.03
N LYS A 242 -37.55 -10.05 -29.51
CA LYS A 242 -38.15 -11.34 -29.19
C LYS A 242 -37.49 -12.51 -29.96
N SER A 243 -37.06 -12.29 -31.18
CA SER A 243 -36.41 -13.31 -32.01
C SER A 243 -35.06 -13.74 -31.47
N VAL A 244 -34.37 -12.86 -30.71
CA VAL A 244 -33.07 -13.14 -30.11
C VAL A 244 -33.26 -13.61 -28.67
N ARG A 245 -32.65 -14.75 -28.32
CA ARG A 245 -32.57 -15.23 -26.94
C ARG A 245 -31.30 -14.66 -26.29
N PRO A 246 -31.39 -13.80 -25.23
CA PRO A 246 -30.22 -13.26 -24.55
C PRO A 246 -29.36 -14.37 -23.98
N VAL A 247 -28.05 -14.30 -24.22
CA VAL A 247 -27.11 -15.25 -23.65
C VAL A 247 -26.84 -14.86 -22.19
N VAL A 248 -27.28 -15.69 -21.27
CA VAL A 248 -27.07 -15.50 -19.83
C VAL A 248 -25.87 -16.32 -19.38
N ARG A 249 -24.81 -15.63 -19.00
CA ARG A 249 -23.63 -16.23 -18.37
C ARG A 249 -23.34 -15.48 -17.10
N ARG A 250 -23.39 -16.18 -15.96
CA ARG A 250 -22.99 -15.54 -14.71
C ARG A 250 -21.49 -15.24 -14.78
N ALA A 251 -21.17 -13.98 -15.02
CA ALA A 251 -19.79 -13.52 -15.03
C ALA A 251 -19.17 -13.64 -13.62
N PRO A 252 -17.95 -14.18 -13.51
CA PRO A 252 -17.22 -14.13 -12.26
C PRO A 252 -16.96 -12.67 -11.86
N ARG A 253 -16.94 -12.40 -10.56
CA ARG A 253 -16.56 -11.08 -10.08
C ARG A 253 -15.08 -10.85 -10.36
N PRO A 254 -14.68 -9.63 -10.75
CA PRO A 254 -13.28 -9.28 -10.87
C PRO A 254 -12.52 -9.58 -9.57
N PHE A 255 -11.37 -10.23 -9.71
CA PHE A 255 -10.52 -10.63 -8.60
C PHE A 255 -9.06 -10.49 -9.02
N ALA A 256 -8.59 -9.24 -9.13
CA ALA A 256 -7.23 -8.90 -9.47
C ALA A 256 -6.54 -8.26 -8.27
N CYS A 257 -5.21 -8.36 -8.21
CA CYS A 257 -4.37 -7.70 -7.20
C CYS A 257 -4.92 -7.87 -5.78
N PRO A 258 -5.16 -9.12 -5.30
CA PRO A 258 -5.98 -9.35 -4.11
C PRO A 258 -5.44 -8.66 -2.85
N HIS A 259 -4.14 -8.72 -2.58
CA HIS A 259 -3.52 -8.09 -1.41
C HIS A 259 -3.62 -6.56 -1.42
N PHE A 260 -3.45 -5.94 -2.61
CA PHE A 260 -3.67 -4.51 -2.78
C PHE A 260 -5.13 -4.13 -2.55
N CYS A 261 -6.04 -4.89 -3.15
CA CYS A 261 -7.48 -4.63 -3.02
C CYS A 261 -7.97 -4.82 -1.58
N ASP A 262 -7.48 -5.82 -0.84
CA ASP A 262 -7.82 -6.02 0.57
C ASP A 262 -7.35 -4.85 1.44
N TRP A 263 -6.15 -4.33 1.18
CA TRP A 263 -5.67 -3.10 1.84
C TRP A 263 -6.57 -1.90 1.54
N VAL A 264 -6.96 -1.68 0.28
CA VAL A 264 -7.86 -0.58 -0.09
C VAL A 264 -9.22 -0.73 0.58
N VAL A 265 -9.82 -1.93 0.54
CA VAL A 265 -11.13 -2.22 1.13
C VAL A 265 -11.12 -2.06 2.67
N SER A 266 -10.00 -2.37 3.33
CA SER A 266 -9.87 -2.18 4.79
C SER A 266 -9.79 -0.72 5.21
N THR A 267 -9.38 0.18 4.31
CA THR A 267 -9.16 1.61 4.60
C THR A 267 -10.17 2.55 3.97
N ARG A 268 -10.91 2.11 2.94
CA ARG A 268 -11.83 2.94 2.15
C ARG A 268 -13.12 2.20 1.83
N GLN A 269 -14.19 2.95 1.58
CA GLN A 269 -15.51 2.43 1.21
C GLN A 269 -16.04 3.13 -0.05
N GLY A 270 -16.95 2.46 -0.76
CA GLY A 270 -17.61 2.98 -1.95
C GLY A 270 -16.88 2.67 -3.26
N ASP A 271 -16.98 3.53 -4.26
CA ASP A 271 -16.23 3.43 -5.52
C ASP A 271 -14.89 4.13 -5.37
N VAL A 272 -13.82 3.35 -5.33
CA VAL A 272 -12.47 3.82 -5.05
C VAL A 272 -11.62 3.70 -6.30
N SER A 273 -11.37 4.83 -6.95
CA SER A 273 -10.32 4.93 -7.98
C SER A 273 -8.96 5.02 -7.30
N THR A 274 -8.02 4.21 -7.75
CA THR A 274 -6.65 4.15 -7.22
C THR A 274 -5.64 4.58 -8.28
N ALA A 275 -4.41 4.76 -7.87
CA ALA A 275 -3.29 5.03 -8.78
C ALA A 275 -2.60 3.75 -9.28
N LEU A 276 -3.13 2.56 -8.95
CA LEU A 276 -2.56 1.28 -9.39
C LEU A 276 -2.45 1.26 -10.92
N ASP A 277 -1.26 0.94 -11.38
CA ASP A 277 -0.92 0.81 -12.79
C ASP A 277 -0.80 -0.69 -13.10
N ALA A 278 -1.63 -1.17 -14.02
CA ALA A 278 -1.73 -2.60 -14.32
C ALA A 278 -0.40 -3.18 -14.89
N ASP A 279 0.33 -2.39 -15.69
CA ASP A 279 1.59 -2.83 -16.27
C ASP A 279 2.68 -2.93 -15.20
N VAL A 280 2.79 -1.91 -14.34
CA VAL A 280 3.73 -1.91 -13.20
C VAL A 280 3.39 -3.03 -12.22
N GLN A 281 2.11 -3.25 -11.95
CA GLN A 281 1.64 -4.35 -11.08
C GLN A 281 2.06 -5.71 -11.64
N ALA A 282 1.85 -5.95 -12.93
CA ALA A 282 2.24 -7.21 -13.57
C ALA A 282 3.76 -7.44 -13.53
N VAL A 283 4.56 -6.38 -13.66
CA VAL A 283 6.03 -6.46 -13.47
C VAL A 283 6.36 -6.88 -12.04
N CYS A 284 5.74 -6.24 -11.04
CA CYS A 284 5.98 -6.57 -9.64
C CYS A 284 5.59 -8.02 -9.30
N GLU A 285 4.42 -8.48 -9.76
CA GLU A 285 3.95 -9.86 -9.54
C GLU A 285 4.91 -10.90 -10.13
N ARG A 286 5.38 -10.69 -11.36
CA ARG A 286 6.39 -11.58 -11.96
C ARG A 286 7.70 -11.58 -11.19
N ALA A 287 8.16 -10.40 -10.75
CA ALA A 287 9.43 -10.26 -10.05
C ALA A 287 9.40 -10.95 -8.66
N VAL A 288 8.33 -10.75 -7.87
CA VAL A 288 8.22 -11.36 -6.55
C VAL A 288 8.00 -12.88 -6.62
N ASN A 289 7.22 -13.38 -7.59
CA ASN A 289 7.00 -14.81 -7.77
C ASN A 289 8.28 -15.51 -8.23
N GLY A 290 8.98 -14.96 -9.22
CA GLY A 290 10.26 -15.52 -9.69
C GLY A 290 11.34 -15.55 -8.59
N ALA A 291 11.40 -14.54 -7.73
CA ALA A 291 12.32 -14.53 -6.60
C ALA A 291 11.95 -15.59 -5.54
N SER A 292 10.66 -15.75 -5.28
CA SER A 292 10.15 -16.74 -4.33
C SER A 292 10.42 -18.16 -4.79
N GLU A 293 10.22 -18.46 -6.06
CA GLU A 293 10.53 -19.75 -6.65
C GLU A 293 12.02 -20.09 -6.59
N ALA A 294 12.88 -19.09 -6.92
CA ALA A 294 14.32 -19.26 -6.92
C ALA A 294 14.92 -19.41 -5.52
N GLY A 295 14.34 -18.74 -4.50
CA GLY A 295 14.91 -18.62 -3.16
C GLY A 295 14.20 -19.44 -2.07
N ALA A 296 13.08 -20.12 -2.37
CA ALA A 296 12.24 -20.83 -1.41
C ALA A 296 11.78 -19.96 -0.21
N TYR A 297 11.56 -18.67 -0.44
CA TYR A 297 11.06 -17.71 0.55
C TYR A 297 9.94 -16.85 -0.04
N SER A 298 9.15 -16.20 0.83
CA SER A 298 8.13 -15.24 0.41
C SER A 298 8.76 -13.88 0.05
N SER A 299 8.16 -13.18 -0.90
CA SER A 299 8.58 -11.86 -1.34
C SER A 299 7.39 -10.90 -1.43
N ALA A 300 7.65 -9.62 -1.22
CA ALA A 300 6.68 -8.55 -1.49
C ALA A 300 7.39 -7.36 -2.14
N ALA A 301 6.65 -6.65 -2.99
CA ALA A 301 7.09 -5.40 -3.59
C ALA A 301 6.02 -4.32 -3.49
N VAL A 302 6.43 -3.09 -3.22
CA VAL A 302 5.60 -1.89 -3.25
C VAL A 302 6.29 -0.87 -4.12
N VAL A 303 5.59 -0.34 -5.12
CA VAL A 303 6.07 0.76 -5.94
C VAL A 303 5.18 1.99 -5.70
N MET A 304 5.82 3.11 -5.38
CA MET A 304 5.15 4.38 -5.15
C MET A 304 5.63 5.44 -6.14
N ARG A 305 4.71 6.26 -6.61
CA ARG A 305 5.03 7.47 -7.36
C ARG A 305 5.41 8.58 -6.38
N VAL A 306 6.57 9.21 -6.59
CA VAL A 306 7.12 10.23 -5.69
C VAL A 306 6.25 11.48 -5.66
N SER A 307 5.77 11.97 -6.83
CA SER A 307 5.04 13.24 -6.96
C SER A 307 3.76 13.32 -6.13
N GLY A 308 3.05 12.21 -5.93
CA GLY A 308 1.80 12.18 -5.17
C GLY A 308 1.82 11.23 -3.97
N GLY A 309 2.89 10.47 -3.79
CA GLY A 309 2.98 9.45 -2.73
C GLY A 309 1.97 8.30 -2.88
N GLN A 310 1.45 8.10 -4.12
CA GLN A 310 0.46 7.04 -4.36
C GLN A 310 1.15 5.70 -4.63
N VAL A 311 0.55 4.63 -4.12
CA VAL A 311 0.93 3.26 -4.47
C VAL A 311 0.46 2.98 -5.90
N VAL A 312 1.40 2.68 -6.80
CA VAL A 312 1.13 2.31 -8.18
C VAL A 312 1.23 0.81 -8.43
N ALA A 313 1.86 0.06 -7.51
CA ALA A 313 1.83 -1.40 -7.47
C ALA A 313 2.07 -1.90 -6.05
N MET A 314 1.42 -3.02 -5.69
CA MET A 314 1.65 -3.79 -4.48
C MET A 314 1.47 -5.27 -4.80
N ALA A 315 2.53 -6.05 -4.75
CA ALA A 315 2.54 -7.46 -5.07
C ALA A 315 3.10 -8.27 -3.90
N VAL A 316 2.52 -9.44 -3.66
CA VAL A 316 2.98 -10.44 -2.69
C VAL A 316 3.08 -11.77 -3.43
N SER A 317 4.14 -12.53 -3.21
CA SER A 317 4.38 -13.81 -3.87
C SER A 317 3.47 -14.93 -3.38
N GLY A 318 3.21 -15.89 -4.27
CA GLY A 318 2.44 -17.10 -4.00
C GLY A 318 0.96 -16.99 -4.36
N ASP A 319 0.24 -18.09 -4.18
CA ASP A 319 -1.20 -18.15 -4.40
C ASP A 319 -1.94 -17.51 -3.23
N TYR A 320 -2.83 -16.57 -3.52
CA TYR A 320 -3.69 -15.93 -2.52
C TYR A 320 -4.62 -16.92 -1.81
N PHE A 321 -5.01 -18.00 -2.47
CA PHE A 321 -5.90 -19.04 -1.92
C PHE A 321 -5.16 -20.18 -1.21
N ASP A 322 -3.84 -20.08 -1.11
CA ASP A 322 -3.06 -21.04 -0.33
C ASP A 322 -3.51 -21.04 1.14
N PRO A 323 -3.97 -22.18 1.69
CA PRO A 323 -4.40 -22.29 3.08
C PRO A 323 -3.27 -21.95 4.07
N ASP A 324 -2.01 -22.11 3.67
CA ASP A 324 -0.83 -21.83 4.48
C ASP A 324 -0.41 -20.35 4.41
N GLY A 325 -1.39 -19.46 4.58
CA GLY A 325 -1.15 -18.03 4.71
C GLY A 325 -1.09 -17.27 3.39
N GLY A 326 -1.76 -17.76 2.33
CA GLY A 326 -1.87 -17.04 1.05
C GLY A 326 -2.45 -15.63 1.16
N GLN A 327 -3.35 -15.40 2.13
CA GLN A 327 -3.99 -14.10 2.37
C GLN A 327 -3.15 -13.14 3.24
N VAL A 328 -2.01 -13.59 3.77
CA VAL A 328 -1.12 -12.72 4.56
C VAL A 328 -0.47 -11.69 3.66
N ASN A 329 -0.81 -10.42 3.85
CA ASN A 329 -0.18 -9.33 3.13
C ASN A 329 1.16 -8.95 3.77
N THR A 330 2.24 -9.57 3.30
CA THR A 330 3.59 -9.34 3.82
C THR A 330 4.13 -7.93 3.54
N ALA A 331 3.50 -7.16 2.64
CA ALA A 331 3.82 -5.75 2.44
C ALA A 331 3.32 -4.86 3.59
N LEU A 332 2.37 -5.34 4.40
CA LEU A 332 1.80 -4.64 5.55
C LEU A 332 2.28 -5.21 6.89
N ALA A 333 2.87 -6.39 6.89
CA ALA A 333 3.31 -7.05 8.11
C ALA A 333 4.49 -6.30 8.76
N PRO A 334 4.42 -5.94 10.06
CA PRO A 334 5.54 -5.33 10.77
C PRO A 334 6.72 -6.31 10.87
N ARG A 335 7.92 -5.83 10.57
CA ARG A 335 9.16 -6.61 10.58
C ARG A 335 10.34 -5.73 10.98
N PRO A 336 11.38 -6.26 11.62
CA PRO A 336 12.58 -5.49 11.93
C PRO A 336 13.19 -4.83 10.70
N ALA A 337 13.37 -3.51 10.77
CA ALA A 337 13.80 -2.68 9.64
C ALA A 337 15.23 -2.95 9.19
N GLY A 338 16.09 -3.42 10.10
CA GLY A 338 17.52 -3.54 9.83
C GLY A 338 18.14 -2.21 9.41
N SER A 339 19.15 -2.26 8.59
CA SER A 339 19.89 -1.06 8.14
C SER A 339 19.13 -0.11 7.22
N THR A 340 17.84 -0.34 6.93
CA THR A 340 17.05 0.55 6.06
C THR A 340 16.76 1.90 6.68
N LEU A 341 16.89 2.06 7.99
CA LEU A 341 16.67 3.33 8.68
C LEU A 341 17.87 4.29 8.67
N LYS A 342 19.07 3.81 8.33
CA LYS A 342 20.31 4.62 8.32
C LYS A 342 20.24 5.87 7.42
N PRO A 343 19.63 5.85 6.23
CA PRO A 343 19.47 7.07 5.42
C PRO A 343 18.69 8.18 6.14
N PHE A 344 17.64 7.85 6.89
CA PHE A 344 16.87 8.82 7.66
C PHE A 344 17.68 9.38 8.82
N LEU A 345 18.45 8.54 9.52
CA LEU A 345 19.36 8.97 10.57
C LEU A 345 20.44 9.92 10.02
N THR A 346 20.99 9.60 8.83
CA THR A 346 21.96 10.47 8.16
C THR A 346 21.35 11.81 7.76
N ALA A 347 20.15 11.80 7.15
CA ALA A 347 19.46 13.02 6.75
C ALA A 347 19.15 13.91 7.97
N LEU A 348 18.69 13.32 9.06
CA LEU A 348 18.40 14.03 10.30
C LEU A 348 19.68 14.63 10.93
N ALA A 349 20.79 13.89 10.88
CA ALA A 349 22.05 14.36 11.40
C ALA A 349 22.61 15.54 10.58
N PHE A 350 22.43 15.55 9.26
CA PHE A 350 22.74 16.72 8.42
C PHE A 350 21.81 17.89 8.74
N GLU A 351 20.52 17.64 8.92
CA GLU A 351 19.53 18.67 9.22
C GLU A 351 19.78 19.36 10.55
N ARG A 352 20.28 18.61 11.54
CA ARG A 352 20.60 19.09 12.89
C ARG A 352 22.03 19.60 13.03
N ASP A 353 22.80 19.69 11.94
CA ASP A 353 24.22 20.08 11.94
C ASP A 353 25.09 19.23 12.90
N VAL A 354 24.68 17.98 13.18
CA VAL A 354 25.46 17.03 13.99
C VAL A 354 26.67 16.54 13.21
N ILE A 355 26.49 16.28 11.91
CA ILE A 355 27.56 15.90 10.99
C ILE A 355 27.54 16.76 9.71
N SER A 356 28.68 16.87 9.07
CA SER A 356 28.86 17.42 7.72
C SER A 356 29.27 16.32 6.74
N PRO A 357 29.08 16.51 5.42
CA PRO A 357 29.49 15.51 4.42
C PRO A 357 30.99 15.20 4.40
N SER A 358 31.83 16.14 4.88
CA SER A 358 33.28 16.02 4.96
C SER A 358 33.77 15.35 6.24
N ASP A 359 32.89 15.13 7.22
CA ASP A 359 33.27 14.56 8.50
C ASP A 359 33.64 13.08 8.40
N ARG A 360 34.51 12.67 9.30
CA ARG A 360 34.88 11.27 9.50
C ARG A 360 34.16 10.71 10.72
N LEU A 361 33.69 9.49 10.60
CA LEU A 361 33.04 8.72 11.65
C LEU A 361 33.98 7.61 12.12
N VAL A 362 33.84 7.22 13.38
CA VAL A 362 34.66 6.15 13.97
C VAL A 362 33.95 4.80 13.79
N ASP A 363 34.65 3.83 13.22
CA ASP A 363 34.24 2.43 13.16
C ASP A 363 35.25 1.57 13.93
N ALA A 364 35.07 1.50 15.24
CA ALA A 364 35.95 0.78 16.16
C ALA A 364 35.10 0.06 17.24
N PRO A 365 35.66 -0.93 17.95
CA PRO A 365 34.95 -1.60 19.05
C PRO A 365 34.52 -0.61 20.13
N VAL A 366 33.23 -0.59 20.42
CA VAL A 366 32.64 0.24 21.48
C VAL A 366 31.73 -0.60 22.39
N SER A 367 31.54 -0.16 23.64
CA SER A 367 30.66 -0.83 24.60
C SER A 367 29.85 0.21 25.38
N PHE A 368 28.55 0.01 25.46
CA PHE A 368 27.60 0.87 26.21
C PHE A 368 26.84 0.02 27.21
N GLN A 369 27.18 0.07 28.47
CA GLN A 369 26.46 -0.68 29.54
C GLN A 369 26.18 -2.16 29.18
N GLY A 370 27.16 -2.83 28.54
CA GLY A 370 27.03 -4.21 28.11
C GLY A 370 26.56 -4.41 26.64
N TYR A 371 25.99 -3.39 26.00
CA TYR A 371 25.70 -3.43 24.57
C TYR A 371 26.96 -3.20 23.75
N ARG A 372 27.31 -4.17 22.91
CA ARG A 372 28.50 -4.17 22.05
C ARG A 372 28.09 -4.29 20.59
N PRO A 373 27.84 -3.16 19.89
CA PRO A 373 27.50 -3.21 18.48
C PRO A 373 28.71 -3.70 17.66
N ALA A 374 28.43 -4.58 16.70
CA ALA A 374 29.41 -5.06 15.75
C ALA A 374 28.91 -4.86 14.31
N ASN A 375 29.82 -4.72 13.35
CA ASN A 375 29.47 -4.72 11.95
C ASN A 375 29.03 -6.13 11.49
N PHE A 376 28.28 -6.18 10.38
CA PHE A 376 27.75 -7.44 9.87
C PHE A 376 28.82 -8.50 9.57
N ASP A 377 29.99 -8.06 9.11
CA ASP A 377 31.14 -8.90 8.81
C ASP A 377 32.10 -9.08 10.00
N GLY A 378 31.78 -8.52 11.17
CA GLY A 378 32.60 -8.58 12.36
C GLY A 378 33.88 -7.72 12.32
N ARG A 379 34.09 -6.93 11.26
CA ARG A 379 35.29 -6.14 11.04
C ARG A 379 35.09 -4.67 11.30
N TYR A 380 36.14 -3.98 11.73
CA TYR A 380 36.18 -2.53 11.93
C TYR A 380 37.12 -1.88 10.93
N ARG A 381 36.82 -0.65 10.49
CA ARG A 381 37.55 0.09 9.46
C ARG A 381 38.34 1.28 9.99
N GLY A 382 38.22 1.58 11.27
CA GLY A 382 38.82 2.79 11.86
C GLY A 382 38.05 4.04 11.49
N GLU A 383 38.73 5.07 11.00
CA GLU A 383 38.08 6.27 10.51
C GLU A 383 37.55 6.08 9.10
N VAL A 384 36.27 6.38 8.90
CA VAL A 384 35.56 6.29 7.64
C VAL A 384 34.81 7.59 7.35
N THR A 385 34.66 7.93 6.08
CA THR A 385 33.76 9.04 5.70
C THR A 385 32.30 8.67 5.93
N VAL A 386 31.42 9.68 6.06
CA VAL A 386 29.97 9.48 6.14
C VAL A 386 29.47 8.62 4.95
N ARG A 387 29.99 8.90 3.74
CA ARG A 387 29.66 8.13 2.52
C ARG A 387 30.06 6.65 2.68
N GLU A 388 31.28 6.36 3.08
CA GLU A 388 31.76 4.98 3.27
C GLU A 388 30.94 4.24 4.31
N ALA A 389 30.66 4.87 5.45
CA ALA A 389 29.83 4.29 6.51
C ALA A 389 28.43 3.93 6.00
N LEU A 390 27.79 4.85 5.25
CA LEU A 390 26.44 4.67 4.73
C LEU A 390 26.39 3.62 3.60
N VAL A 391 27.34 3.66 2.67
CA VAL A 391 27.44 2.74 1.52
C VAL A 391 27.74 1.32 1.98
N GLN A 392 28.71 1.14 2.88
CA GLN A 392 29.06 -0.17 3.46
C GLN A 392 28.06 -0.60 4.55
N SER A 393 27.13 0.28 4.90
CA SER A 393 26.10 -0.01 5.92
C SER A 393 26.68 -0.41 7.28
N LEU A 394 27.80 0.23 7.69
CA LEU A 394 28.46 -0.05 8.96
C LEU A 394 27.50 0.20 10.13
N ASN A 395 27.63 -0.57 11.20
CA ASN A 395 26.74 -0.45 12.35
C ASN A 395 27.27 0.54 13.38
N VAL A 396 28.54 0.40 13.76
CA VAL A 396 29.12 1.18 14.88
C VAL A 396 29.05 2.68 14.65
N PRO A 397 29.41 3.24 13.46
CA PRO A 397 29.30 4.66 13.21
C PRO A 397 27.87 5.20 13.39
N PHE A 398 26.84 4.42 13.00
CA PHE A 398 25.45 4.83 13.13
C PHE A 398 24.92 4.70 14.56
N VAL A 399 25.40 3.76 15.36
CA VAL A 399 25.10 3.67 16.79
C VAL A 399 25.68 4.89 17.52
N LEU A 400 26.91 5.28 17.19
CA LEU A 400 27.54 6.49 17.74
C LEU A 400 26.79 7.74 17.30
N LEU A 401 26.38 7.83 16.04
CA LEU A 401 25.62 8.96 15.52
C LEU A 401 24.24 9.10 16.21
N LEU A 402 23.55 7.98 16.43
CA LEU A 402 22.28 7.99 17.15
C LEU A 402 22.45 8.43 18.62
N ARG A 403 23.54 8.02 19.28
CA ARG A 403 23.85 8.47 20.63
C ARG A 403 23.98 10.00 20.72
N GLU A 404 24.64 10.63 19.75
CA GLU A 404 24.80 12.08 19.70
C GLU A 404 23.48 12.81 19.36
N LEU A 405 22.68 12.23 18.49
CA LEU A 405 21.38 12.77 18.08
C LEU A 405 20.30 12.62 19.15
N GLY A 406 20.40 11.55 19.94
CA GLY A 406 19.40 11.12 20.91
C GLY A 406 18.36 10.17 20.29
N VAL A 407 18.06 9.09 21.03
CA VAL A 407 17.12 8.04 20.62
C VAL A 407 15.71 8.60 20.45
N GLU A 408 15.23 9.41 21.41
CA GLU A 408 13.90 10.04 21.36
C GLU A 408 13.75 10.97 20.14
N THR A 409 14.79 11.74 19.81
CA THR A 409 14.80 12.63 18.63
C THR A 409 14.60 11.84 17.35
N PHE A 410 15.28 10.71 17.22
CA PHE A 410 15.16 9.85 16.04
C PHE A 410 13.83 9.09 16.03
N GLY A 411 13.37 8.59 17.19
CA GLY A 411 12.06 7.96 17.33
C GLY A 411 10.91 8.90 16.94
N HIS A 412 10.97 10.17 17.39
CA HIS A 412 10.02 11.19 16.97
C HIS A 412 10.06 11.44 15.46
N ALA A 413 11.26 11.49 14.86
CA ALA A 413 11.44 11.66 13.44
C ALA A 413 10.84 10.47 12.64
N LEU A 414 11.02 9.25 13.10
CA LEU A 414 10.43 8.06 12.46
C LEU A 414 8.90 8.11 12.50
N ARG A 415 8.30 8.47 13.63
CA ARG A 415 6.85 8.65 13.74
C ARG A 415 6.32 9.74 12.81
N SER A 416 7.04 10.84 12.67
CA SER A 416 6.69 11.93 11.72
C SER A 416 6.80 11.48 10.26
N LEU A 417 7.65 10.50 9.94
CA LEU A 417 7.74 9.87 8.63
C LEU A 417 6.60 8.89 8.34
N GLY A 418 5.74 8.61 9.32
CA GLY A 418 4.56 7.77 9.16
C GLY A 418 4.73 6.34 9.65
N PHE A 419 5.81 6.02 10.36
CA PHE A 419 5.92 4.72 11.02
C PHE A 419 4.99 4.69 12.24
N ALA A 420 3.83 4.03 12.10
CA ALA A 420 2.78 4.04 13.10
C ALA A 420 3.12 3.21 14.34
N HIS A 421 3.80 2.09 14.12
CA HIS A 421 4.16 1.15 15.17
C HIS A 421 5.61 0.72 14.99
N LEU A 422 6.45 1.06 15.96
CA LEU A 422 7.86 0.65 15.96
C LEU A 422 8.09 -0.67 16.70
N GLY A 423 7.04 -1.31 17.20
CA GLY A 423 7.06 -2.59 17.93
C GLY A 423 7.55 -2.50 19.36
N VAL A 424 8.30 -1.46 19.68
CA VAL A 424 8.89 -1.19 21.01
C VAL A 424 8.90 0.32 21.29
N THR A 425 9.04 0.70 22.55
CA THR A 425 9.24 2.11 22.93
C THR A 425 10.64 2.60 22.54
N ASP A 426 10.84 3.92 22.50
CA ASP A 426 12.16 4.50 22.17
C ASP A 426 13.22 4.07 23.22
N GLU A 427 12.82 3.95 24.48
CA GLU A 427 13.68 3.50 25.57
C GLU A 427 14.11 2.03 25.41
N GLU A 428 13.16 1.15 25.08
CA GLU A 428 13.43 -0.29 24.83
C GLU A 428 14.27 -0.49 23.58
N ALA A 429 14.03 0.27 22.51
CA ALA A 429 14.81 0.22 21.29
C ALA A 429 16.25 0.69 21.52
N GLY A 430 16.42 1.75 22.35
CA GLY A 430 17.69 2.31 22.70
C GLY A 430 18.57 2.58 21.47
N LEU A 431 19.88 2.43 21.63
CA LEU A 431 20.85 2.62 20.53
C LEU A 431 20.70 1.57 19.39
N GLY A 432 19.99 0.47 19.64
CA GLY A 432 19.67 -0.54 18.61
C GLY A 432 18.79 0.00 17.48
N MET A 433 18.07 1.10 17.71
CA MET A 433 17.26 1.77 16.68
C MET A 433 18.11 2.20 15.46
N ALA A 434 19.38 2.53 15.64
CA ALA A 434 20.31 2.87 14.56
C ALA A 434 20.54 1.72 13.57
N ILE A 435 20.38 0.50 14.03
CA ILE A 435 20.55 -0.72 13.22
C ILE A 435 19.23 -1.42 12.90
N GLY A 436 18.11 -0.78 13.26
CA GLY A 436 16.77 -1.18 12.87
C GLY A 436 16.21 -2.36 13.65
N ASN A 437 16.38 -2.38 14.98
CA ASN A 437 15.70 -3.32 15.87
C ASN A 437 14.20 -2.99 16.08
N VAL A 438 13.71 -1.93 15.47
CA VAL A 438 12.30 -1.53 15.45
C VAL A 438 11.58 -2.12 14.25
N GLU A 439 10.27 -2.35 14.39
CA GLU A 439 9.45 -2.97 13.35
C GLU A 439 8.81 -1.92 12.44
N VAL A 440 8.79 -2.22 11.15
CA VAL A 440 8.17 -1.40 10.10
C VAL A 440 7.51 -2.30 9.08
N SER A 441 6.46 -1.82 8.41
CA SER A 441 5.93 -2.48 7.21
C SER A 441 6.67 -2.01 5.95
N LEU A 442 6.63 -2.83 4.89
CA LEU A 442 7.21 -2.46 3.60
C LEU A 442 6.51 -1.21 3.02
N LEU A 443 5.20 -1.10 3.22
CA LEU A 443 4.43 0.05 2.78
C LEU A 443 4.88 1.35 3.48
N GLU A 444 4.97 1.34 4.82
CA GLU A 444 5.45 2.49 5.59
C GLU A 444 6.88 2.87 5.21
N LEU A 445 7.75 1.87 5.09
CA LEU A 445 9.14 2.08 4.70
C LEU A 445 9.24 2.73 3.31
N THR A 446 8.50 2.21 2.32
CA THR A 446 8.47 2.77 0.97
C THR A 446 7.94 4.20 0.96
N ALA A 447 6.90 4.48 1.76
CA ALA A 447 6.33 5.82 1.92
C ALA A 447 7.32 6.81 2.57
N ALA A 448 8.06 6.38 3.59
CA ALA A 448 9.09 7.19 4.22
C ALA A 448 10.22 7.53 3.23
N TYR A 449 10.65 6.57 2.41
CA TYR A 449 11.63 6.85 1.36
C TYR A 449 11.10 7.79 0.27
N ALA A 450 9.78 7.83 0.03
CA ALA A 450 9.19 8.82 -0.86
C ALA A 450 9.31 10.25 -0.31
N VAL A 451 9.41 10.42 1.01
CA VAL A 451 9.74 11.72 1.63
C VAL A 451 11.17 12.14 1.28
N LEU A 452 12.15 11.24 1.40
CA LEU A 452 13.54 11.51 0.96
C LEU A 452 13.57 11.83 -0.52
N ALA A 453 12.89 11.04 -1.35
CA ALA A 453 12.84 11.22 -2.80
C ALA A 453 12.21 12.57 -3.22
N ARG A 454 11.26 13.10 -2.44
CA ARG A 454 10.66 14.44 -2.65
C ARG A 454 11.46 15.58 -2.07
N GLY A 455 12.70 15.35 -1.64
CA GLY A 455 13.53 16.38 -1.02
C GLY A 455 13.06 16.79 0.37
N GLY A 456 12.55 15.84 1.14
CA GLY A 456 12.22 15.97 2.55
C GLY A 456 10.83 16.53 2.88
N THR A 457 9.92 16.58 1.91
CA THR A 457 8.56 17.10 2.11
C THR A 457 7.61 15.96 2.47
N LEU A 458 6.93 16.09 3.60
CA LEU A 458 5.89 15.16 4.08
C LEU A 458 4.63 15.25 3.21
N PRO A 459 3.73 14.26 3.25
CA PRO A 459 2.43 14.33 2.59
C PRO A 459 1.56 15.51 3.05
N SER A 460 1.76 16.01 4.28
CA SER A 460 1.12 17.22 4.82
C SER A 460 1.57 18.52 4.13
N GLY A 461 2.65 18.49 3.35
CA GLY A 461 3.30 19.67 2.79
C GLY A 461 4.39 20.27 3.69
N GLU A 462 4.49 19.81 4.95
CA GLU A 462 5.56 20.21 5.87
C GLU A 462 6.91 19.67 5.42
N ARG A 463 7.98 20.45 5.63
CA ARG A 463 9.35 20.04 5.32
C ARG A 463 10.04 19.49 6.56
N MET A 464 10.36 18.22 6.50
CA MET A 464 11.08 17.50 7.56
C MET A 464 12.60 17.56 7.38
N PHE A 465 13.07 17.44 6.14
CA PHE A 465 14.49 17.53 5.78
C PHE A 465 14.70 18.57 4.69
N SER A 466 15.86 19.21 4.69
CA SER A 466 16.26 20.09 3.60
C SER A 466 16.49 19.30 2.30
N ARG A 467 16.31 19.98 1.16
CA ARG A 467 16.63 19.38 -0.16
C ARG A 467 18.08 18.94 -0.23
N GLY A 468 18.99 19.72 0.42
CA GLY A 468 20.40 19.42 0.49
C GLY A 468 20.70 18.11 1.23
N ALA A 469 20.12 17.90 2.40
CA ALA A 469 20.28 16.66 3.16
C ALA A 469 19.77 15.44 2.37
N CYS A 470 18.59 15.54 1.75
CA CYS A 470 18.03 14.47 0.92
C CYS A 470 18.86 14.19 -0.33
N TYR A 471 19.35 15.24 -1.00
CA TYR A 471 20.23 15.10 -2.15
C TYR A 471 21.52 14.37 -1.78
N LEU A 472 22.20 14.77 -0.70
CA LEU A 472 23.45 14.15 -0.26
C LEU A 472 23.28 12.66 0.03
N VAL A 473 22.21 12.30 0.78
CA VAL A 473 21.92 10.90 1.08
C VAL A 473 21.65 10.12 -0.20
N SER A 474 20.87 10.68 -1.12
CA SER A 474 20.57 10.03 -2.40
C SER A 474 21.81 9.89 -3.29
N ASP A 475 22.64 10.93 -3.37
CA ASP A 475 23.88 10.91 -4.16
C ASP A 475 24.89 9.90 -3.61
N MET A 476 25.09 9.87 -2.29
CA MET A 476 25.96 8.88 -1.63
C MET A 476 25.52 7.44 -1.93
N LEU A 477 24.23 7.20 -2.07
CA LEU A 477 23.65 5.85 -2.27
C LEU A 477 23.37 5.49 -3.74
N SER A 478 23.73 6.36 -4.71
CA SER A 478 23.50 6.13 -6.14
C SER A 478 24.76 5.78 -6.95
N GLY A 479 25.90 5.55 -6.29
CA GLY A 479 27.17 5.30 -6.98
C GLY A 479 27.09 4.12 -7.96
N PRO A 480 27.66 4.22 -9.17
CA PRO A 480 27.61 3.18 -10.20
C PRO A 480 28.27 1.87 -9.77
N GLU A 481 29.28 1.96 -8.91
CA GLU A 481 29.97 0.80 -8.30
C GLU A 481 29.03 -0.09 -7.49
N ARG A 482 27.92 0.46 -7.00
CA ARG A 482 26.91 -0.27 -6.22
C ARG A 482 25.92 -1.02 -7.10
N SER A 483 25.53 -0.41 -8.21
CA SER A 483 24.52 -0.98 -9.12
C SER A 483 25.04 -2.26 -9.78
N SER A 484 26.31 -2.27 -10.21
CA SER A 484 26.95 -3.46 -10.79
C SER A 484 27.07 -4.62 -9.77
N ALA A 485 27.27 -4.32 -8.49
CA ALA A 485 27.32 -5.32 -7.44
C ALA A 485 25.95 -5.98 -7.15
N ALA A 486 24.84 -5.27 -7.41
CA ALA A 486 23.50 -5.78 -7.16
C ALA A 486 22.93 -6.64 -8.30
N VAL A 487 23.34 -6.37 -9.54
CA VAL A 487 22.78 -7.02 -10.75
C VAL A 487 23.69 -8.12 -11.31
N GLY A 488 24.91 -8.23 -10.78
CA GLY A 488 25.98 -9.04 -11.36
C GLY A 488 26.62 -8.33 -12.57
N HIS A 489 27.75 -8.84 -13.04
CA HIS A 489 28.40 -8.32 -14.25
C HIS A 489 27.60 -8.75 -15.49
N VAL A 490 26.50 -8.09 -15.79
CA VAL A 490 25.88 -8.18 -17.10
C VAL A 490 26.52 -7.07 -17.95
N ALA A 491 27.50 -7.44 -18.74
CA ALA A 491 28.08 -6.55 -19.74
C ALA A 491 26.94 -6.01 -20.63
N ASP A 492 26.99 -4.74 -20.98
CA ASP A 492 26.06 -4.04 -21.90
C ASP A 492 24.65 -3.70 -21.39
N VAL A 493 24.33 -3.81 -20.10
CA VAL A 493 23.04 -3.35 -19.57
C VAL A 493 23.18 -1.97 -18.94
N VAL A 494 22.57 -0.96 -19.58
CA VAL A 494 22.42 0.37 -18.98
C VAL A 494 21.37 0.28 -17.88
N LEU A 495 21.80 0.54 -16.64
CA LEU A 495 20.88 0.57 -15.49
C LEU A 495 20.37 2.00 -15.25
N PRO A 496 19.08 2.17 -14.97
CA PRO A 496 18.56 3.47 -14.58
C PRO A 496 19.21 3.95 -13.27
N ARG A 497 19.41 5.26 -13.14
CA ARG A 497 20.02 5.80 -11.92
C ARG A 497 19.02 5.79 -10.77
N PHE A 498 19.30 4.98 -9.76
CA PHE A 498 18.57 4.92 -8.49
C PHE A 498 19.56 5.01 -7.31
N ALA A 499 19.18 5.75 -6.28
CA ALA A 499 19.75 5.53 -4.96
C ALA A 499 19.11 4.28 -4.36
N TRP A 500 19.85 3.49 -3.57
CA TRP A 500 19.28 2.30 -2.96
C TRP A 500 19.94 1.92 -1.65
N LYS A 501 19.16 1.34 -0.74
CA LYS A 501 19.60 0.88 0.56
C LYS A 501 19.04 -0.51 0.85
N THR A 502 19.94 -1.38 1.33
CA THR A 502 19.61 -2.71 1.82
C THR A 502 19.45 -2.71 3.33
N GLY A 503 18.64 -3.63 3.82
CA GLY A 503 18.53 -4.03 5.21
C GLY A 503 18.56 -5.55 5.32
N THR A 504 19.07 -6.04 6.43
CA THR A 504 19.00 -7.44 6.81
C THR A 504 18.75 -7.46 8.32
N SER A 505 17.71 -8.14 8.77
CA SER A 505 17.42 -8.28 10.19
C SER A 505 18.28 -9.36 10.83
N SER A 506 18.29 -9.40 12.16
CA SER A 506 19.02 -10.41 12.92
C SER A 506 18.57 -11.83 12.55
N ALA A 507 19.52 -12.75 12.47
CA ALA A 507 19.30 -14.15 12.11
C ALA A 507 18.67 -14.36 10.71
N TYR A 508 18.92 -13.42 9.78
CA TYR A 508 18.50 -13.50 8.37
C TYR A 508 16.99 -13.70 8.17
N ARG A 509 16.17 -13.16 9.06
CA ARG A 509 14.70 -13.29 8.96
C ARG A 509 14.12 -12.47 7.82
N ASP A 510 14.65 -11.25 7.65
CA ASP A 510 14.13 -10.25 6.73
C ASP A 510 15.26 -9.66 5.90
N ALA A 511 15.06 -9.66 4.60
CA ALA A 511 15.92 -9.02 3.62
C ALA A 511 15.15 -7.89 2.94
N TRP A 512 15.69 -6.68 3.00
CA TRP A 512 15.06 -5.46 2.48
C TRP A 512 15.92 -4.81 1.41
N THR A 513 15.26 -4.23 0.44
CA THR A 513 15.87 -3.24 -0.45
C THR A 513 14.85 -2.16 -0.78
N VAL A 514 15.25 -0.91 -0.63
CA VAL A 514 14.49 0.23 -1.14
C VAL A 514 15.36 0.99 -2.12
N ALA A 515 14.89 1.15 -3.34
CA ALA A 515 15.51 1.93 -4.39
C ALA A 515 14.63 3.14 -4.74
N TRP A 516 15.23 4.30 -4.98
CA TRP A 516 14.47 5.52 -5.29
C TRP A 516 15.20 6.47 -6.24
N ASN A 517 14.42 7.19 -7.00
CA ASN A 517 14.81 8.31 -7.83
C ASN A 517 13.74 9.43 -7.74
N PRO A 518 13.81 10.53 -8.51
CA PRO A 518 12.79 11.58 -8.48
C PRO A 518 11.35 11.14 -8.81
N ASP A 519 11.16 10.05 -9.55
CA ASP A 519 9.83 9.61 -10.01
C ASP A 519 9.23 8.50 -9.15
N TYR A 520 10.05 7.51 -8.76
CA TYR A 520 9.59 6.26 -8.14
C TYR A 520 10.40 5.86 -6.91
N VAL A 521 9.71 5.22 -5.99
CA VAL A 521 10.31 4.43 -4.91
C VAL A 521 9.88 2.97 -5.10
N VAL A 522 10.84 2.07 -5.11
CA VAL A 522 10.65 0.62 -5.21
C VAL A 522 11.13 -0.02 -3.92
N GLY A 523 10.19 -0.44 -3.09
CA GLY A 523 10.46 -1.21 -1.87
C GLY A 523 10.28 -2.71 -2.13
N VAL A 524 11.21 -3.53 -1.65
CA VAL A 524 11.15 -5.01 -1.73
C VAL A 524 11.52 -5.60 -0.38
N TRP A 525 10.76 -6.60 0.01
CA TRP A 525 11.02 -7.46 1.16
C TRP A 525 11.07 -8.93 0.71
N CYS A 526 12.00 -9.72 1.30
CA CYS A 526 12.08 -11.16 1.16
C CYS A 526 12.31 -11.79 2.54
N GLY A 527 11.62 -12.91 2.83
CA GLY A 527 11.73 -13.59 4.10
C GLY A 527 10.65 -14.69 4.26
N HIS A 528 10.45 -15.18 5.47
CA HIS A 528 9.41 -16.15 5.74
C HIS A 528 8.12 -15.48 6.22
N LYS A 529 6.95 -15.85 5.65
CA LYS A 529 5.64 -15.33 6.05
C LYS A 529 5.38 -15.41 7.56
N SER A 530 5.82 -16.51 8.17
CA SER A 530 5.68 -16.78 9.61
C SER A 530 6.66 -15.99 10.49
N GLY A 531 7.63 -15.24 9.93
CA GLY A 531 8.71 -14.59 10.68
C GLY A 531 9.79 -15.54 11.18
N GLY A 532 9.86 -16.76 10.63
CA GLY A 532 10.88 -17.76 10.94
C GLY A 532 12.29 -17.32 10.58
N PHE A 533 13.29 -18.03 11.10
CA PHE A 533 14.69 -17.79 10.78
C PHE A 533 14.97 -18.08 9.30
N GLY A 534 15.70 -17.18 8.65
CA GLY A 534 16.25 -17.41 7.32
C GLY A 534 17.64 -18.06 7.38
N ASP A 535 18.16 -18.35 6.20
CA ASP A 535 19.56 -18.76 6.02
C ASP A 535 20.39 -17.59 5.48
N ARG A 536 21.67 -17.83 5.21
CA ARG A 536 22.59 -16.79 4.71
C ARG A 536 22.27 -16.31 3.28
N THR A 537 21.26 -16.86 2.62
CA THR A 537 20.78 -16.38 1.31
C THR A 537 19.79 -15.25 1.47
N VAL A 538 19.07 -15.17 2.61
CA VAL A 538 18.09 -14.11 2.94
C VAL A 538 18.83 -12.85 3.42
N VAL A 539 19.58 -12.24 2.53
CA VAL A 539 20.32 -10.99 2.74
C VAL A 539 19.81 -9.95 1.74
N GLY A 540 19.63 -8.72 2.17
CA GLY A 540 19.07 -7.65 1.34
C GLY A 540 19.75 -7.52 -0.03
N ALA A 541 21.08 -7.62 -0.09
CA ALA A 541 21.83 -7.54 -1.33
C ALA A 541 21.66 -8.77 -2.25
N LYS A 542 21.33 -9.95 -1.71
CA LYS A 542 21.20 -11.19 -2.48
C LYS A 542 19.78 -11.55 -2.83
N ALA A 543 18.85 -11.34 -1.90
CA ALA A 543 17.44 -11.70 -2.08
C ALA A 543 16.59 -10.54 -2.63
N ALA A 544 16.61 -9.39 -1.95
CA ALA A 544 15.70 -8.28 -2.27
C ALA A 544 16.23 -7.32 -3.36
N ALA A 545 17.56 -7.10 -3.44
CA ALA A 545 18.11 -6.16 -4.40
C ALA A 545 17.92 -6.60 -5.86
N PRO A 546 18.10 -7.86 -6.26
CA PRO A 546 17.84 -8.29 -7.63
C PRO A 546 16.38 -8.06 -8.05
N VAL A 547 15.42 -8.27 -7.15
CA VAL A 547 14.00 -8.03 -7.40
C VAL A 547 13.75 -6.53 -7.60
N ALA A 548 14.27 -5.68 -6.70
CA ALA A 548 14.10 -4.23 -6.79
C ALA A 548 14.68 -3.67 -8.10
N TRP A 549 15.87 -4.14 -8.49
CA TRP A 549 16.50 -3.74 -9.74
C TRP A 549 15.79 -4.30 -10.98
N GLY A 550 15.27 -5.52 -10.90
CA GLY A 550 14.41 -6.10 -11.94
C GLY A 550 13.19 -5.22 -12.22
N ILE A 551 12.51 -4.75 -11.17
CA ILE A 551 11.38 -3.82 -11.28
C ILE A 551 11.86 -2.45 -11.81
N ALA A 552 12.91 -1.86 -11.23
CA ALA A 552 13.44 -0.55 -11.63
C ALA A 552 13.82 -0.49 -13.12
N ARG A 553 14.42 -1.56 -13.67
CA ARG A 553 14.71 -1.68 -15.11
C ARG A 553 13.47 -1.64 -15.98
N GLN A 554 12.38 -2.26 -15.56
CA GLN A 554 11.13 -2.27 -16.32
C GLN A 554 10.42 -0.91 -16.28
N LEU A 555 10.62 -0.11 -15.20
CA LEU A 555 10.13 1.27 -15.16
C LEU A 555 10.86 2.18 -16.16
N TYR A 556 12.13 1.86 -16.47
CA TYR A 556 12.98 2.61 -17.40
C TYR A 556 13.68 1.67 -18.38
N PRO A 557 12.96 1.13 -19.37
CA PRO A 557 13.53 0.14 -20.30
C PRO A 557 14.72 0.64 -21.12
N ARG A 558 14.84 1.98 -21.28
CA ARG A 558 15.96 2.62 -22.01
C ARG A 558 17.12 3.01 -21.09
N GLY A 559 17.02 2.82 -19.79
CA GLY A 559 18.05 3.19 -18.82
C GLY A 559 18.19 4.68 -18.50
N ASP A 560 17.29 5.53 -18.97
CA ASP A 560 17.35 7.01 -18.94
C ASP A 560 16.48 7.66 -17.84
N GLY A 561 16.39 7.04 -16.67
CA GLY A 561 15.65 7.58 -15.53
C GLY A 561 16.17 8.96 -15.05
N PRO A 562 15.28 9.83 -14.52
CA PRO A 562 15.67 11.16 -14.06
C PRO A 562 16.58 11.07 -12.83
N TRP A 563 17.36 12.14 -12.64
CA TRP A 563 18.14 12.34 -11.44
C TRP A 563 17.93 13.75 -10.87
N TYR A 564 18.27 13.91 -9.60
CA TYR A 564 18.13 15.15 -8.88
C TYR A 564 19.11 16.21 -9.38
N GLU A 565 18.66 17.45 -9.53
CA GLU A 565 19.54 18.60 -9.65
C GLU A 565 20.22 18.88 -8.30
N ARG A 566 21.48 19.27 -8.35
CA ARG A 566 22.22 19.62 -7.15
C ARG A 566 21.63 20.90 -6.53
N PRO A 567 21.12 20.86 -5.28
CA PRO A 567 20.55 22.04 -4.65
C PRO A 567 21.58 23.15 -4.45
N VAL A 568 21.14 24.38 -4.62
CA VAL A 568 21.98 25.59 -4.40
C VAL A 568 21.99 25.97 -2.91
N ASP A 569 21.07 25.44 -2.12
CA ASP A 569 20.92 25.72 -0.69
C ASP A 569 22.13 25.24 0.10
N ARG A 570 22.48 25.97 1.18
CA ARG A 570 23.53 25.56 2.12
C ARG A 570 23.17 24.19 2.69
N ILE A 571 24.00 23.19 2.34
CA ILE A 571 23.77 21.78 2.68
C ILE A 571 24.05 21.55 4.17
N CYS A 572 24.88 22.38 4.79
CA CYS A 572 25.20 22.31 6.21
C CYS A 572 25.83 23.65 6.66
N ARG A 573 25.43 24.21 7.80
CA ARG A 573 25.96 25.46 8.33
C ARG A 573 27.44 25.34 8.72
N ARG A 574 27.90 24.14 9.12
CA ARG A 574 29.30 23.86 9.49
C ARG A 574 30.28 23.70 8.34
N ALA A 575 29.83 23.61 7.10
CA ALA A 575 30.72 23.45 5.93
C ALA A 575 31.68 24.63 5.68
N GLY A 576 31.62 25.72 6.46
CA GLY A 576 32.51 26.89 6.39
C GLY A 576 33.54 27.00 7.51
N GLU A 577 33.42 26.23 8.57
CA GLU A 577 34.36 26.21 9.68
C GLU A 577 35.23 24.96 9.54
N GLY A 578 36.37 25.11 8.86
CA GLY A 578 37.33 24.04 8.64
C GLY A 578 37.84 23.44 9.96
N ARG A 579 37.18 22.41 10.43
CA ARG A 579 37.72 21.43 11.34
C ARG A 579 37.71 20.06 10.65
N PRO A 580 38.83 19.56 10.17
CA PRO A 580 39.00 18.13 9.96
C PRO A 580 39.14 17.53 11.35
N GLY A 581 38.01 17.29 12.02
CA GLY A 581 37.97 16.62 13.31
C GLY A 581 37.06 15.41 13.22
N CYS A 582 37.52 14.26 13.68
CA CYS A 582 36.65 13.13 13.94
C CYS A 582 35.62 13.60 14.99
N LEU A 583 34.33 13.70 14.62
CA LEU A 583 33.25 14.25 15.47
C LEU A 583 33.09 13.50 16.80
N PHE A 584 33.54 12.27 16.84
CA PHE A 584 33.58 11.44 18.04
C PHE A 584 35.02 11.35 18.52
N GLY A 585 35.60 12.53 18.84
CA GLY A 585 36.95 12.65 19.29
C GLY A 585 37.30 11.60 20.36
N ALA A 586 38.57 11.24 20.41
CA ALA A 586 39.25 10.21 21.17
C ALA A 586 38.88 10.06 22.67
N ALA A 587 37.94 10.84 23.20
CA ALA A 587 37.55 10.81 24.61
C ALA A 587 36.76 9.53 25.01
N ASN A 588 36.25 8.73 24.07
CA ASN A 588 35.45 7.52 24.38
C ASN A 588 35.75 6.29 23.56
N VAL A 589 36.63 6.34 22.57
CA VAL A 589 37.14 5.15 21.88
C VAL A 589 38.51 4.87 22.50
N GLY A 590 38.61 3.86 23.35
CA GLY A 590 39.88 3.41 23.88
C GLY A 590 40.83 3.06 22.70
N LEU A 591 42.12 3.27 22.88
CA LEU A 591 43.12 2.83 21.92
C LEU A 591 42.89 1.36 21.57
N ALA A 592 42.70 1.05 20.29
CA ALA A 592 42.50 -0.33 19.82
C ALA A 592 43.29 -0.62 18.55
N ILE A 593 43.91 -1.78 18.48
CA ILE A 593 44.55 -2.28 17.25
C ILE A 593 43.45 -2.88 16.35
N LEU A 594 43.24 -2.26 15.19
CA LEU A 594 42.27 -2.68 14.20
C LEU A 594 42.78 -3.78 13.27
N ARG A 595 44.06 -3.76 13.03
CA ARG A 595 44.81 -4.79 12.28
C ARG A 595 46.19 -4.98 12.89
N PRO A 596 46.68 -6.21 12.93
CA PRO A 596 45.94 -7.46 12.64
C PRO A 596 44.76 -7.67 13.64
N GLU A 597 43.80 -8.52 13.27
CA GLU A 597 42.74 -8.97 14.17
C GLU A 597 43.34 -9.86 15.27
N ASP A 598 42.75 -9.89 16.47
CA ASP A 598 43.20 -10.78 17.53
C ASP A 598 43.07 -12.25 17.10
N ASN A 599 44.12 -13.03 17.32
CA ASN A 599 44.30 -14.41 16.87
C ASN A 599 44.35 -14.60 15.33
N ALA A 600 44.71 -13.56 14.56
CA ALA A 600 44.92 -13.68 13.13
C ALA A 600 46.12 -14.60 12.83
N THR A 601 45.96 -15.45 11.80
CA THR A 601 47.04 -16.32 11.30
C THR A 601 47.55 -15.80 9.97
N PHE A 602 48.86 -15.68 9.85
CA PHE A 602 49.57 -15.31 8.62
C PHE A 602 50.54 -16.42 8.21
N CYS A 603 50.69 -16.63 6.90
CA CYS A 603 51.72 -17.52 6.36
C CYS A 603 52.92 -16.71 5.98
N LEU A 604 54.11 -17.16 6.41
CA LEU A 604 55.36 -16.60 5.93
C LEU A 604 55.54 -16.92 4.42
N VAL A 605 56.02 -15.94 3.67
CA VAL A 605 56.41 -16.15 2.27
C VAL A 605 57.53 -17.20 2.24
N PRO A 606 57.47 -18.19 1.33
CA PRO A 606 58.49 -19.24 1.24
C PRO A 606 59.91 -18.66 1.17
N GLY A 607 60.76 -19.11 2.08
CA GLY A 607 62.14 -18.64 2.20
C GLY A 607 62.37 -17.40 3.06
N ALA A 608 61.29 -16.74 3.54
CA ALA A 608 61.42 -15.59 4.42
C ALA A 608 61.59 -16.03 5.88
N VAL A 609 62.57 -15.48 6.59
CA VAL A 609 62.79 -15.66 8.03
C VAL A 609 61.85 -14.75 8.83
N ARG A 610 61.47 -13.59 8.26
CA ARG A 610 60.54 -12.60 8.85
C ARG A 610 59.61 -12.08 7.77
N GLN A 611 58.43 -11.63 8.20
CA GLN A 611 57.46 -11.00 7.33
C GLN A 611 56.79 -9.84 8.03
N GLY A 612 56.60 -8.73 7.29
CA GLY A 612 55.94 -7.54 7.80
C GLY A 612 54.42 -7.73 7.93
N VAL A 613 53.90 -7.50 9.10
CA VAL A 613 52.45 -7.46 9.38
C VAL A 613 52.04 -6.01 9.54
N VAL A 614 51.13 -5.55 8.71
CA VAL A 614 50.63 -4.17 8.76
C VAL A 614 49.68 -3.98 9.93
N CYS A 615 50.07 -3.09 10.84
CA CYS A 615 49.30 -2.72 12.04
C CYS A 615 48.59 -1.38 11.84
N ARG A 616 47.34 -1.32 12.22
CA ARG A 616 46.52 -0.09 12.22
C ARG A 616 45.79 0.05 13.55
N VAL A 617 45.62 1.28 14.00
CA VAL A 617 44.91 1.61 15.26
C VAL A 617 43.73 2.53 15.04
N ALA A 618 42.81 2.51 15.99
CA ALA A 618 41.79 3.56 16.21
C ALA A 618 41.99 4.15 17.61
N GLY A 619 41.44 5.34 17.81
CA GLY A 619 41.45 6.02 19.12
C GLY A 619 42.76 6.73 19.46
N ASN A 620 43.64 6.93 18.47
CA ASN A 620 44.83 7.76 18.62
C ASN A 620 44.66 9.08 17.84
N PRO A 621 44.75 10.26 18.49
CA PRO A 621 44.74 11.57 17.81
C PRO A 621 45.84 11.68 16.74
N ASP A 622 45.60 12.42 15.67
CA ASP A 622 46.46 12.55 14.50
C ASP A 622 47.89 13.06 14.81
N ASP A 623 48.07 13.74 15.93
CA ASP A 623 49.32 14.34 16.38
C ASP A 623 50.07 13.50 17.42
N ARG A 624 49.46 12.42 17.94
CA ARG A 624 50.04 11.64 19.03
C ARG A 624 50.92 10.49 18.51
N ARG A 625 52.09 10.31 19.18
CA ARG A 625 53.03 9.25 18.94
C ARG A 625 52.57 7.96 19.61
N LEU A 626 52.70 6.83 18.91
CA LEU A 626 52.52 5.46 19.40
C LEU A 626 53.84 4.70 19.34
N TRP A 627 54.18 4.02 20.40
CA TRP A 627 55.26 3.07 20.44
C TRP A 627 54.72 1.67 20.30
N TRP A 628 55.36 0.90 19.37
CA TRP A 628 54.94 -0.45 19.07
C TRP A 628 55.89 -1.48 19.63
N PHE A 629 55.34 -2.57 20.13
CA PHE A 629 56.06 -3.67 20.75
C PHE A 629 55.60 -4.99 20.11
N ALA A 630 56.55 -5.92 19.92
CA ALA A 630 56.30 -7.32 19.62
C ALA A 630 56.88 -8.16 20.73
N ASP A 631 56.11 -8.97 21.41
CA ASP A 631 56.50 -9.82 22.54
C ASP A 631 57.18 -9.01 23.67
N GLY A 632 56.69 -7.80 23.91
CA GLY A 632 57.25 -6.88 24.92
C GLY A 632 58.52 -6.16 24.49
N ARG A 633 59.05 -6.37 23.31
CA ARG A 633 60.25 -5.68 22.78
C ARG A 633 59.83 -4.54 21.86
N PRO A 634 60.41 -3.34 21.97
CA PRO A 634 60.09 -2.23 21.09
C PRO A 634 60.52 -2.56 19.63
N VAL A 635 59.56 -2.34 18.71
CA VAL A 635 59.76 -2.63 17.26
C VAL A 635 59.64 -1.39 16.40
N GLY A 636 59.20 -0.27 16.94
CA GLY A 636 59.12 1.00 16.24
C GLY A 636 58.07 1.97 16.79
N GLU A 637 57.82 3.02 16.02
CA GLU A 637 56.85 4.07 16.37
C GLU A 637 56.01 4.50 15.13
N SER A 638 54.85 5.04 15.39
CA SER A 638 54.01 5.71 14.40
C SER A 638 53.34 6.96 14.96
N VAL A 639 52.82 7.82 14.11
CA VAL A 639 52.12 9.03 14.53
C VAL A 639 50.67 8.97 14.06
N GLY A 640 49.73 9.28 14.91
CA GLY A 640 48.31 9.27 14.63
C GLY A 640 47.79 7.87 14.20
N ALA A 641 47.01 7.84 13.14
CA ALA A 641 46.50 6.60 12.55
C ALA A 641 47.39 6.00 11.43
N SER A 642 48.62 6.51 11.29
CA SER A 642 49.54 6.01 10.27
C SER A 642 49.80 4.52 10.46
N PRO A 643 49.78 3.71 9.38
CA PRO A 643 50.06 2.29 9.48
C PRO A 643 51.50 2.03 9.95
N PHE A 644 51.67 1.06 10.84
CA PHE A 644 52.95 0.55 11.27
C PHE A 644 53.17 -0.86 10.71
N VAL A 645 54.38 -1.26 10.40
CA VAL A 645 54.71 -2.61 9.93
C VAL A 645 55.56 -3.29 10.99
N ALA A 646 55.05 -4.35 11.60
CA ALA A 646 55.76 -5.17 12.56
C ALA A 646 56.39 -6.39 11.83
N ASP A 647 57.73 -6.51 11.85
CA ASP A 647 58.43 -7.65 11.26
C ASP A 647 58.48 -8.81 12.26
N LEU A 648 57.77 -9.90 11.92
CA LEU A 648 57.60 -11.07 12.79
C LEU A 648 58.22 -12.33 12.20
N THR A 649 58.74 -13.20 13.06
CA THR A 649 59.24 -14.54 12.72
C THR A 649 58.13 -15.58 12.76
N ALA A 650 58.42 -16.84 12.43
CA ALA A 650 57.48 -17.93 12.69
C ALA A 650 57.23 -18.09 14.21
N GLY A 651 55.96 -18.31 14.60
CA GLY A 651 55.55 -18.47 15.98
C GLY A 651 54.31 -17.68 16.36
N GLU A 652 53.96 -17.72 17.62
CA GLU A 652 52.88 -16.88 18.19
C GLU A 652 53.48 -15.61 18.76
N HIS A 653 52.91 -14.48 18.43
CA HIS A 653 53.39 -13.15 18.84
C HIS A 653 52.28 -12.32 19.44
N VAL A 654 52.63 -11.46 20.39
CA VAL A 654 51.78 -10.43 20.92
C VAL A 654 52.26 -9.07 20.41
N ILE A 655 51.46 -8.44 19.56
CA ILE A 655 51.70 -7.06 19.12
C ILE A 655 50.97 -6.12 20.06
N SER A 656 51.66 -5.13 20.59
CA SER A 656 51.03 -4.08 21.43
C SER A 656 51.49 -2.69 21.01
N CYS A 657 50.65 -1.70 21.25
CA CYS A 657 50.99 -0.29 21.11
C CYS A 657 50.65 0.48 22.36
N VAL A 658 51.38 1.55 22.64
CA VAL A 658 51.22 2.38 23.86
C VAL A 658 51.34 3.86 23.50
N THR A 659 50.46 4.70 24.04
CA THR A 659 50.53 6.18 23.93
C THR A 659 51.49 6.76 25.01
N ALA A 660 51.83 8.05 24.90
CA ALA A 660 52.61 8.77 25.87
C ALA A 660 51.94 8.81 27.26
N GLU A 661 50.59 8.72 27.29
CA GLU A 661 49.80 8.72 28.55
C GLU A 661 49.67 7.31 29.15
N GLY A 662 50.34 6.29 28.57
CA GLY A 662 50.32 4.93 29.10
C GLY A 662 49.07 4.10 28.68
N VAL A 663 48.21 4.60 27.80
CA VAL A 663 47.07 3.83 27.27
C VAL A 663 47.64 2.80 26.29
N SER A 664 47.29 1.53 26.44
CA SER A 664 47.79 0.45 25.62
C SER A 664 46.71 -0.40 25.00
N ALA A 665 46.98 -0.98 23.83
CA ALA A 665 46.19 -2.01 23.17
C ALA A 665 47.09 -3.16 22.72
N SER A 666 46.58 -4.39 22.69
CA SER A 666 47.33 -5.58 22.24
C SER A 666 46.47 -6.57 21.48
N VAL A 667 47.08 -7.28 20.56
CA VAL A 667 46.50 -8.40 19.80
C VAL A 667 47.47 -9.54 19.69
N ARG A 668 47.00 -10.77 19.62
CA ARG A 668 47.77 -11.97 19.36
C ARG A 668 47.73 -12.32 17.88
N VAL A 669 48.85 -12.75 17.31
CA VAL A 669 48.93 -13.19 15.94
C VAL A 669 49.78 -14.47 15.86
N LYS A 670 49.50 -15.31 14.89
CA LYS A 670 50.23 -16.54 14.63
C LYS A 670 50.86 -16.49 13.24
N MET A 671 52.17 -16.64 13.18
CA MET A 671 52.93 -16.72 11.94
C MET A 671 53.28 -18.19 11.67
N THR A 672 52.77 -18.78 10.58
CA THR A 672 52.98 -20.18 10.20
C THR A 672 53.90 -20.26 8.97
N VAL A 673 54.72 -21.31 8.91
CA VAL A 673 55.50 -21.67 7.72
C VAL A 673 54.64 -22.60 6.87
N ASN A 674 54.58 -22.37 5.57
CA ASN A 674 53.87 -23.26 4.66
C ASN A 674 54.72 -24.54 4.43
N GLU A 675 54.36 -25.66 5.08
CA GLU A 675 55.07 -26.94 4.97
C GLU A 675 54.78 -27.71 3.68
N SER A 676 54.22 -27.09 2.64
CA SER A 676 53.77 -27.79 1.44
C SER A 676 54.84 -27.91 0.33
N GLU A 677 56.14 -28.10 0.62
CA GLU A 677 57.15 -28.49 -0.39
C GLU A 677 58.31 -29.36 0.18
N SER A 678 58.04 -30.38 1.01
CA SER A 678 59.03 -31.42 1.30
C SER A 678 58.44 -32.81 1.04
N GLY A 679 58.01 -33.06 -0.18
CA GLY A 679 57.38 -34.33 -0.57
C GLY A 679 57.61 -34.71 -2.02
N VAL A 680 58.86 -34.48 -2.54
CA VAL A 680 59.28 -35.15 -3.77
C VAL A 680 60.67 -35.74 -3.51
N GLY A 681 60.70 -37.07 -3.26
CA GLY A 681 61.91 -37.81 -3.22
C GLY A 681 61.82 -39.16 -2.51
N ARG A 682 61.07 -40.13 -3.06
CA ARG A 682 61.54 -41.49 -3.31
C ARG A 682 60.53 -42.34 -4.04
#